data_4d134cb19f754566d309f678ca08587b
#
_entry.id   4d134cb19f754566d309f678ca08587b
#
_cell.length_a   1.000
_cell.length_b   1.000
_cell.length_c   1.000
_cell.angle_alpha   90.00
_cell.angle_beta   90.00
_cell.angle_gamma   90.00
#
_symmetry.space_group_name_H-M   'P 1'
#
loop_
_entity.id
_entity.type
_entity.pdbx_description
1 polymer ?
#
loop_
_entity_poly.entity_id
_entity_poly.type
_entity_poly.pdbx_seq_one_letter_code
_entity_poly.pdbx_strand_id
1 'polypeptide(L)'
;GANIYDQQNKQGTITNPFGFFSITLPEGNTELNFSYIGYGSKQIALYLCKDTLLTVQLKNDNTLEEIVVLSDKMETGFQSSRMGANNIPLTHIKNTPALLSEADVLKSIQLLPGIQGGITGTSGLYVRGGSPDQNLYLLDGVPLYNVDHTLGILSIFTPESVKKVDLYKSSFPARYGGRLSSVIDVRTNDGDMRNYHGSLTIGLLTSRMHFEGPLWKDRTSFIISARRSYADLIIKPFMDKDTKGGYYLYDINTKLNHRFSDRDRLFFSFYHGKDHASFTNTSSYYFEEEKETDTRERQVMAWGSTLGALRWNHIVSNRLFHNITLSYNRFRFNIKNNFTSANKHLDSQYYSGIEDWGLTSDFDFHPSPSHFIKFGGNYLYHTFRPETQHTFVHSPNEQEQPDKTYTIGGNEATHSHEISLYVEDDFKWNEQWKTNIGAHFSLFQVQKHTYASLEPRITVSFKTSPNLTFKAAYTHMTQYVHLLSSSNLSLPTDLWVPVTQKILPMQACQFSIGGYYTGIQGWEFSVEGYSKMTKNVLEYKDGNTLVGNSIHWEEKVEMGKGRNFGIEFMLEKKTGRTTGWINYTLAKADRIFSKGNVNGGKRFPYKYDRRHSVNITINRRLNKKVYMSASWIYASGNTATLPKEKATIILPEGSYGWGHMGNTGNGVVFPFEYSSSRNNYRLPASHQLNLGFNFHKKTKHGERIWNVSIMNAYNSLNPNHVFIDYYTDEQSEGKKIPVIQKVTLLPFLPSFSYTYKF
;
A
#
# COMPACT_ATOMS: atom_id res chain seq x y z
N GLY A 1 -11.37 -15.38 10.18
CA GLY A 1 -11.07 -16.60 9.62
C GLY A 1 -10.64 -17.74 10.54
N ALA A 2 -11.25 -17.94 11.74
CA ALA A 2 -11.02 -19.18 12.48
C ALA A 2 -11.76 -20.34 11.78
N ASN A 3 -11.12 -21.51 11.74
CA ASN A 3 -11.74 -22.71 11.21
C ASN A 3 -12.56 -23.40 12.30
N ILE A 4 -13.75 -23.83 11.94
CA ILE A 4 -14.62 -24.65 12.74
C ILE A 4 -14.87 -25.94 11.97
N TYR A 5 -14.55 -27.07 12.57
CA TYR A 5 -14.66 -28.38 11.91
C TYR A 5 -15.24 -29.43 12.84
N ASP A 6 -16.29 -30.12 12.35
CA ASP A 6 -16.85 -31.30 12.99
C ASP A 6 -16.26 -32.58 12.37
N GLN A 7 -15.53 -33.34 13.18
CA GLN A 7 -14.88 -34.58 12.72
C GLN A 7 -15.87 -35.68 12.39
N GLN A 8 -16.99 -35.77 13.12
CA GLN A 8 -17.98 -36.84 12.96
C GLN A 8 -18.74 -36.70 11.65
N ASN A 9 -19.25 -35.50 11.38
CA ASN A 9 -20.04 -35.23 10.17
C ASN A 9 -19.19 -34.77 8.99
N LYS A 10 -17.86 -34.61 9.16
CA LYS A 10 -16.92 -34.12 8.12
C LYS A 10 -17.35 -32.77 7.51
N GLN A 11 -17.97 -31.92 8.32
CA GLN A 11 -18.45 -30.61 7.91
C GLN A 11 -17.63 -29.52 8.60
N GLY A 12 -17.44 -28.41 7.92
CA GLY A 12 -16.70 -27.28 8.47
C GLY A 12 -17.16 -25.95 7.88
N THR A 13 -16.85 -24.88 8.62
CA THR A 13 -17.07 -23.49 8.19
C THR A 13 -15.92 -22.63 8.68
N ILE A 14 -15.85 -21.38 8.19
CA ILE A 14 -14.83 -20.42 8.58
C ILE A 14 -15.55 -19.17 9.12
N THR A 15 -15.02 -18.58 10.18
CA THR A 15 -15.59 -17.32 10.67
C THR A 15 -15.38 -16.19 9.65
N ASN A 16 -16.34 -15.27 9.59
CA ASN A 16 -16.11 -14.00 8.92
C ASN A 16 -15.00 -13.18 9.64
N PRO A 17 -14.56 -12.01 9.11
CA PRO A 17 -13.52 -11.19 9.74
C PRO A 17 -13.85 -10.74 11.18
N PHE A 18 -15.10 -10.77 11.56
CA PHE A 18 -15.60 -10.35 12.88
C PHE A 18 -15.80 -11.49 13.86
N GLY A 19 -15.53 -12.73 13.44
CA GLY A 19 -15.66 -13.93 14.27
C GLY A 19 -17.03 -14.60 14.20
N PHE A 20 -17.99 -14.10 13.43
CA PHE A 20 -19.26 -14.78 13.19
C PHE A 20 -19.06 -16.02 12.31
N PHE A 21 -19.70 -17.11 12.69
CA PHE A 21 -19.82 -18.34 11.90
C PHE A 21 -21.22 -18.90 12.00
N SER A 22 -21.64 -19.63 10.99
CA SER A 22 -22.82 -20.47 11.01
C SER A 22 -22.46 -21.84 10.45
N ILE A 23 -22.88 -22.90 11.11
CA ILE A 23 -22.68 -24.28 10.68
C ILE A 23 -23.98 -25.05 10.91
N THR A 24 -24.45 -25.80 9.91
CA THR A 24 -25.63 -26.65 10.02
C THR A 24 -25.18 -28.09 10.17
N LEU A 25 -25.57 -28.74 11.25
CA LEU A 25 -25.20 -30.10 11.59
C LEU A 25 -26.45 -30.92 11.92
N PRO A 26 -26.43 -32.26 11.77
CA PRO A 26 -27.51 -33.12 12.22
C PRO A 26 -27.72 -33.04 13.73
N GLU A 27 -28.93 -33.33 14.20
CA GLU A 27 -29.21 -33.53 15.60
C GLU A 27 -28.37 -34.68 16.17
N GLY A 28 -27.87 -34.51 17.40
CA GLY A 28 -27.07 -35.54 18.08
C GLY A 28 -25.78 -35.03 18.70
N ASN A 29 -24.89 -35.97 19.03
CA ASN A 29 -23.57 -35.65 19.56
C ASN A 29 -22.70 -35.04 18.48
N THR A 30 -22.06 -33.92 18.78
CA THR A 30 -21.22 -33.15 17.88
C THR A 30 -19.97 -32.72 18.61
N GLU A 31 -18.82 -32.84 17.94
CA GLU A 31 -17.54 -32.42 18.47
C GLU A 31 -16.89 -31.38 17.53
N LEU A 32 -16.97 -30.11 17.93
CA LEU A 32 -16.47 -28.98 17.16
C LEU A 32 -15.05 -28.63 17.55
N ASN A 33 -14.16 -28.65 16.58
CA ASN A 33 -12.79 -28.18 16.68
C ASN A 33 -12.66 -26.75 16.14
N PHE A 34 -12.16 -25.84 16.97
CA PHE A 34 -11.90 -24.46 16.66
C PHE A 34 -10.41 -24.23 16.57
N SER A 35 -9.92 -23.69 15.46
CA SER A 35 -8.51 -23.39 15.28
C SER A 35 -8.29 -22.07 14.52
N TYR A 36 -7.27 -21.33 14.91
CA TYR A 36 -6.84 -20.10 14.25
C TYR A 36 -5.33 -19.93 14.38
N ILE A 37 -4.68 -19.42 13.34
CA ILE A 37 -3.21 -19.25 13.32
C ILE A 37 -2.78 -18.29 14.44
N GLY A 38 -1.84 -18.73 15.28
CA GLY A 38 -1.36 -17.96 16.45
C GLY A 38 -2.21 -18.12 17.72
N TYR A 39 -3.21 -19.00 17.69
CA TYR A 39 -4.07 -19.29 18.84
C TYR A 39 -4.10 -20.81 19.12
N GLY A 40 -4.21 -21.17 20.38
CA GLY A 40 -4.41 -22.55 20.79
C GLY A 40 -5.74 -23.11 20.26
N SER A 41 -5.74 -24.31 19.71
CA SER A 41 -6.97 -24.99 19.27
C SER A 41 -7.87 -25.32 20.49
N LYS A 42 -9.19 -25.24 20.27
CA LYS A 42 -10.19 -25.55 21.30
C LYS A 42 -11.20 -26.52 20.73
N GLN A 43 -11.48 -27.56 21.51
CA GLN A 43 -12.45 -28.61 21.21
C GLN A 43 -13.65 -28.48 22.14
N ILE A 44 -14.86 -28.55 21.59
CA ILE A 44 -16.11 -28.44 22.32
C ILE A 44 -17.01 -29.57 21.87
N ALA A 45 -17.37 -30.46 22.83
CA ALA A 45 -18.39 -31.49 22.64
C ALA A 45 -19.73 -30.97 23.12
N LEU A 46 -20.76 -31.13 22.33
CA LEU A 46 -22.14 -30.73 22.68
C LEU A 46 -23.17 -31.69 22.06
N TYR A 47 -24.34 -31.76 22.67
CA TYR A 47 -25.48 -32.47 22.09
C TYR A 47 -26.43 -31.44 21.45
N LEU A 48 -26.54 -31.49 20.12
CA LEU A 48 -27.41 -30.60 19.35
C LEU A 48 -28.83 -31.17 19.34
N CYS A 49 -29.78 -30.46 19.93
CA CYS A 49 -31.22 -30.78 19.87
C CYS A 49 -32.05 -29.57 19.37
N LYS A 50 -31.43 -28.41 19.17
CA LYS A 50 -32.05 -27.18 18.69
C LYS A 50 -30.98 -26.22 18.16
N ASP A 51 -31.42 -25.18 17.44
CA ASP A 51 -30.56 -24.05 17.07
C ASP A 51 -29.87 -23.46 18.29
N THR A 52 -28.55 -23.41 18.26
CA THR A 52 -27.73 -23.05 19.42
C THR A 52 -26.80 -21.90 19.06
N LEU A 53 -26.76 -20.85 19.89
CA LEU A 53 -25.78 -19.78 19.81
C LEU A 53 -24.54 -20.14 20.66
N LEU A 54 -23.38 -20.17 20.05
CA LEU A 54 -22.13 -20.57 20.71
C LEU A 54 -21.09 -19.46 20.61
N THR A 55 -20.62 -18.96 21.75
CA THR A 55 -19.51 -18.01 21.83
C THR A 55 -18.23 -18.72 22.27
N VAL A 56 -17.24 -18.77 21.40
CA VAL A 56 -15.97 -19.47 21.63
C VAL A 56 -14.81 -18.48 21.69
N GLN A 57 -14.01 -18.60 22.76
CA GLN A 57 -12.79 -17.82 22.92
C GLN A 57 -11.60 -18.74 22.76
N LEU A 58 -10.69 -18.37 21.86
CA LEU A 58 -9.40 -19.01 21.67
C LEU A 58 -8.36 -18.26 22.52
N LYS A 59 -7.46 -18.99 23.16
CA LYS A 59 -6.33 -18.41 23.89
C LYS A 59 -5.23 -18.07 22.90
N ASN A 60 -4.63 -16.89 23.04
CA ASN A 60 -3.42 -16.54 22.29
C ASN A 60 -2.28 -17.48 22.74
N ASP A 61 -1.79 -18.27 21.84
CA ASP A 61 -0.65 -19.17 22.09
C ASP A 61 0.58 -18.53 21.48
N ASN A 62 1.26 -17.72 22.30
CA ASN A 62 2.55 -17.09 21.94
C ASN A 62 3.71 -18.10 21.99
N THR A 63 3.46 -19.35 22.35
CA THR A 63 4.46 -20.39 22.19
C THR A 63 4.52 -20.71 20.70
N LEU A 64 5.63 -20.38 20.07
CA LEU A 64 6.03 -20.86 18.74
C LEU A 64 6.38 -22.35 18.81
N GLU A 65 5.60 -23.12 19.56
CA GLU A 65 5.67 -24.57 19.48
C GLU A 65 5.10 -24.96 18.12
N GLU A 66 5.74 -25.91 17.52
CA GLU A 66 5.39 -26.52 16.25
C GLU A 66 3.88 -26.82 16.27
N ILE A 67 3.09 -25.88 15.72
CA ILE A 67 1.71 -26.15 15.39
C ILE A 67 1.82 -27.13 14.21
N VAL A 68 1.99 -28.40 14.55
CA VAL A 68 1.64 -29.48 13.65
C VAL A 68 0.14 -29.34 13.50
N VAL A 69 -0.27 -28.63 12.46
CA VAL A 69 -1.66 -28.61 12.04
C VAL A 69 -1.98 -30.04 11.60
N LEU A 70 -2.39 -30.84 12.57
CA LEU A 70 -2.96 -32.20 12.39
C LEU A 70 -4.36 -32.06 11.79
N SER A 71 -4.53 -31.28 10.76
CA SER A 71 -5.76 -31.24 10.00
C SER A 71 -5.40 -31.34 8.52
N ASP A 72 -5.48 -32.54 8.00
CA ASP A 72 -5.46 -32.85 6.57
C ASP A 72 -6.59 -32.14 5.78
N LYS A 73 -7.38 -31.27 6.44
CA LYS A 73 -8.59 -30.64 5.88
C LYS A 73 -8.79 -29.18 6.23
N MET A 74 -7.73 -28.42 6.60
CA MET A 74 -7.86 -26.97 6.59
C MET A 74 -8.15 -26.50 5.16
N GLU A 75 -9.22 -25.74 4.98
CA GLU A 75 -9.38 -24.95 3.76
C GLU A 75 -8.25 -23.92 3.71
N THR A 76 -7.13 -24.31 3.13
CA THR A 76 -6.03 -23.41 2.78
C THR A 76 -6.56 -22.41 1.76
N GLY A 77 -5.85 -21.31 1.52
CA GLY A 77 -6.19 -20.38 0.44
C GLY A 77 -6.41 -21.08 -0.90
N PHE A 78 -5.85 -22.29 -1.09
CA PHE A 78 -6.03 -23.15 -2.26
C PHE A 78 -7.37 -23.89 -2.31
N GLN A 79 -7.99 -24.15 -1.17
CA GLN A 79 -9.32 -24.81 -1.11
C GLN A 79 -10.48 -23.81 -1.16
N SER A 80 -10.22 -22.51 -0.98
CA SER A 80 -11.22 -21.48 -1.18
C SER A 80 -11.65 -21.41 -2.64
N SER A 81 -12.88 -21.02 -2.92
CA SER A 81 -13.35 -20.78 -4.32
C SER A 81 -12.54 -19.71 -5.03
N ARG A 82 -11.91 -18.79 -4.30
CA ARG A 82 -11.25 -17.59 -4.84
C ARG A 82 -9.85 -17.87 -5.36
N MET A 83 -9.50 -17.15 -6.42
CA MET A 83 -8.18 -17.19 -7.06
C MET A 83 -7.38 -15.94 -6.72
N GLY A 84 -6.04 -16.06 -6.53
CA GLY A 84 -5.16 -14.94 -6.22
C GLY A 84 -5.45 -14.27 -4.87
N ALA A 85 -6.16 -14.96 -3.97
CA ALA A 85 -6.42 -14.52 -2.61
C ALA A 85 -5.38 -15.12 -1.65
N ASN A 86 -4.64 -14.27 -0.95
CA ASN A 86 -3.62 -14.67 0.02
C ASN A 86 -3.95 -14.04 1.37
N ASN A 87 -4.02 -14.89 2.40
CA ASN A 87 -3.99 -14.46 3.79
C ASN A 87 -2.53 -14.51 4.24
N ILE A 88 -1.96 -13.37 4.63
CA ILE A 88 -0.56 -13.28 5.04
C ILE A 88 -0.48 -13.45 6.55
N PRO A 89 0.12 -14.56 7.04
CA PRO A 89 0.28 -14.78 8.46
C PRO A 89 1.15 -13.70 9.09
N LEU A 90 0.77 -13.19 10.25
CA LEU A 90 1.55 -12.19 11.00
C LEU A 90 2.95 -12.69 11.36
N THR A 91 3.11 -13.99 11.56
CA THR A 91 4.42 -14.61 11.80
C THR A 91 5.36 -14.41 10.63
N HIS A 92 4.85 -14.43 9.38
CA HIS A 92 5.66 -14.13 8.19
C HIS A 92 6.08 -12.67 8.18
N ILE A 93 5.15 -11.73 8.47
CA ILE A 93 5.45 -10.30 8.53
C ILE A 93 6.51 -10.02 9.61
N LYS A 94 6.31 -10.54 10.82
CA LYS A 94 7.23 -10.30 11.97
C LYS A 94 8.60 -10.95 11.80
N ASN A 95 8.69 -12.04 11.03
CA ASN A 95 9.93 -12.77 10.80
C ASN A 95 10.63 -12.39 9.48
N THR A 96 10.04 -11.55 8.62
CA THR A 96 10.73 -11.00 7.44
C THR A 96 11.88 -10.11 7.89
N PRO A 97 13.06 -10.14 7.19
CA PRO A 97 14.17 -9.26 7.53
C PRO A 97 13.72 -7.81 7.59
N ALA A 98 13.94 -7.19 8.74
CA ALA A 98 13.46 -5.84 9.02
C ALA A 98 14.31 -4.79 8.28
N LEU A 99 13.67 -3.83 7.60
CA LEU A 99 14.35 -2.64 7.11
C LEU A 99 14.44 -1.63 8.25
N LEU A 100 15.63 -1.09 8.50
CA LEU A 100 15.86 -0.13 9.58
C LEU A 100 15.35 -0.62 10.94
N SER A 101 15.44 -1.94 11.16
CA SER A 101 14.94 -2.64 12.37
C SER A 101 13.42 -2.66 12.52
N GLU A 102 12.68 -2.38 11.45
CA GLU A 102 11.22 -2.40 11.44
C GLU A 102 10.67 -3.42 10.45
N ALA A 103 9.92 -4.40 10.97
CA ALA A 103 9.14 -5.30 10.12
C ALA A 103 8.01 -4.50 9.47
N ASP A 104 7.76 -4.73 8.18
CA ASP A 104 6.83 -3.93 7.40
C ASP A 104 5.84 -4.82 6.64
N VAL A 105 4.55 -4.49 6.76
CA VAL A 105 3.46 -5.23 6.13
C VAL A 105 3.56 -5.19 4.60
N LEU A 106 3.73 -4.00 4.03
CA LEU A 106 3.75 -3.84 2.57
C LEU A 106 5.00 -4.45 1.94
N LYS A 107 6.15 -4.36 2.62
CA LYS A 107 7.38 -5.04 2.18
C LYS A 107 7.27 -6.56 2.21
N SER A 108 6.57 -7.11 3.19
CA SER A 108 6.30 -8.55 3.21
C SER A 108 5.38 -8.96 2.05
N ILE A 109 4.42 -8.11 1.67
CA ILE A 109 3.56 -8.30 0.50
C ILE A 109 4.37 -8.27 -0.81
N GLN A 110 5.39 -7.41 -0.92
CA GLN A 110 6.26 -7.33 -2.11
C GLN A 110 7.02 -8.61 -2.41
N LEU A 111 7.18 -9.48 -1.43
CA LEU A 111 7.85 -10.78 -1.60
C LEU A 111 6.93 -11.86 -2.20
N LEU A 112 5.67 -11.57 -2.50
CA LEU A 112 4.71 -12.50 -3.08
C LEU A 112 4.70 -12.45 -4.62
N PRO A 113 4.30 -13.54 -5.32
CA PRO A 113 4.27 -13.57 -6.79
C PRO A 113 3.27 -12.56 -7.37
N GLY A 114 3.62 -11.97 -8.53
CA GLY A 114 2.81 -10.97 -9.23
C GLY A 114 2.80 -9.59 -8.60
N ILE A 115 3.59 -9.38 -7.55
CA ILE A 115 3.74 -8.10 -6.87
C ILE A 115 5.19 -7.64 -7.04
N GLN A 116 5.33 -6.39 -7.41
CA GLN A 116 6.62 -5.77 -7.60
C GLN A 116 6.74 -4.56 -6.68
N GLY A 117 7.87 -4.40 -6.03
CA GLY A 117 8.25 -3.14 -5.42
C GLY A 117 8.63 -2.13 -6.51
N GLY A 118 8.45 -0.86 -6.25
CA GLY A 118 8.91 0.21 -7.15
C GLY A 118 10.43 0.32 -7.15
N ILE A 119 10.92 1.35 -6.54
CA ILE A 119 12.35 1.53 -6.28
C ILE A 119 12.78 0.65 -5.12
N THR A 120 14.00 0.14 -5.15
CA THR A 120 14.56 -0.69 -4.08
C THR A 120 14.41 -0.02 -2.72
N GLY A 121 13.74 -0.70 -1.80
CA GLY A 121 13.51 -0.21 -0.44
C GLY A 121 12.26 0.63 -0.23
N THR A 122 11.45 0.93 -1.27
CA THR A 122 10.17 1.63 -1.11
C THR A 122 9.00 0.67 -0.89
N SER A 123 7.90 1.15 -0.27
CA SER A 123 6.69 0.36 0.04
C SER A 123 5.68 0.30 -1.11
N GLY A 124 5.91 0.98 -2.22
CA GLY A 124 5.00 1.00 -3.36
C GLY A 124 4.71 -0.40 -3.89
N LEU A 125 3.42 -0.72 -4.10
CA LEU A 125 2.98 -2.00 -4.65
C LEU A 125 2.48 -1.84 -6.07
N TYR A 126 3.07 -2.61 -6.98
CA TYR A 126 2.69 -2.68 -8.39
C TYR A 126 2.22 -4.09 -8.69
N VAL A 127 0.89 -4.28 -8.62
CA VAL A 127 0.29 -5.60 -8.73
C VAL A 127 -0.13 -5.86 -10.17
N ARG A 128 0.42 -6.92 -10.78
CA ARG A 128 0.10 -7.35 -12.16
C ARG A 128 0.15 -6.19 -13.17
N GLY A 129 1.20 -5.35 -13.08
CA GLY A 129 1.44 -4.22 -13.97
C GLY A 129 0.50 -3.02 -13.78
N GLY A 130 -0.23 -2.96 -12.67
CA GLY A 130 -1.02 -1.80 -12.27
C GLY A 130 -0.17 -0.74 -11.56
N SER A 131 -0.67 0.50 -11.52
CA SER A 131 -0.10 1.60 -10.75
C SER A 131 -0.54 1.56 -9.28
N PRO A 132 0.14 2.28 -8.37
CA PRO A 132 -0.19 2.28 -6.95
C PRO A 132 -1.64 2.68 -6.64
N ASP A 133 -2.21 3.63 -7.37
CA ASP A 133 -3.60 4.09 -7.24
C ASP A 133 -4.64 3.04 -7.65
N GLN A 134 -4.23 2.01 -8.38
CA GLN A 134 -5.10 0.89 -8.77
C GLN A 134 -5.23 -0.18 -7.67
N ASN A 135 -4.56 -0.02 -6.54
CA ASN A 135 -4.70 -0.86 -5.35
C ASN A 135 -5.65 -0.20 -4.34
N LEU A 136 -6.59 -0.97 -3.82
CA LEU A 136 -7.44 -0.56 -2.70
C LEU A 136 -6.76 -0.95 -1.39
N TYR A 137 -6.27 0.03 -0.66
CA TYR A 137 -5.77 -0.17 0.69
C TYR A 137 -6.88 0.13 1.68
N LEU A 138 -7.13 -0.80 2.60
CA LEU A 138 -8.12 -0.66 3.65
C LEU A 138 -7.47 -0.83 5.02
N LEU A 139 -7.81 0.04 5.96
CA LEU A 139 -7.54 -0.13 7.38
C LEU A 139 -8.87 -0.24 8.11
N ASP A 140 -9.11 -1.41 8.72
CA ASP A 140 -10.40 -1.73 9.33
C ASP A 140 -11.61 -1.49 8.40
N GLY A 141 -11.44 -1.72 7.08
CA GLY A 141 -12.48 -1.56 6.07
C GLY A 141 -12.68 -0.14 5.55
N VAL A 142 -11.88 0.85 5.98
CA VAL A 142 -11.90 2.23 5.48
C VAL A 142 -10.81 2.44 4.44
N PRO A 143 -11.09 3.01 3.26
CA PRO A 143 -10.10 3.30 2.25
C PRO A 143 -8.99 4.24 2.74
N LEU A 144 -7.76 4.01 2.27
CA LEU A 144 -6.60 4.86 2.52
C LEU A 144 -6.00 5.32 1.19
N TYR A 145 -5.62 6.59 1.12
CA TYR A 145 -5.03 7.20 -0.08
C TYR A 145 -3.51 7.27 -0.04
N ASN A 146 -2.93 7.38 1.14
CA ASN A 146 -1.50 7.26 1.34
C ASN A 146 -1.22 6.24 2.44
N VAL A 147 -0.35 5.28 2.14
CA VAL A 147 -0.02 4.16 3.03
C VAL A 147 1.46 4.12 3.41
N ASP A 148 2.18 5.19 3.06
CA ASP A 148 3.63 5.26 3.16
C ASP A 148 4.10 6.48 3.95
N HIS A 149 5.18 6.26 4.71
CA HIS A 149 6.01 7.29 5.33
C HIS A 149 7.38 7.37 4.65
N THR A 150 8.10 8.46 4.89
CA THR A 150 9.49 8.63 4.44
C THR A 150 9.65 8.36 2.95
N LEU A 151 8.75 8.93 2.12
CA LEU A 151 8.74 8.73 0.66
C LEU A 151 8.70 7.25 0.24
N GLY A 152 7.96 6.42 0.97
CA GLY A 152 7.79 5.01 0.69
C GLY A 152 8.78 4.06 1.41
N ILE A 153 9.65 4.54 2.28
CA ILE A 153 10.60 3.68 2.99
C ILE A 153 9.92 2.84 4.08
N LEU A 154 8.90 3.36 4.76
CA LEU A 154 8.13 2.66 5.79
C LEU A 154 6.64 2.72 5.46
N SER A 155 5.89 1.65 5.77
CA SER A 155 4.44 1.70 5.70
C SER A 155 3.81 2.26 6.98
N ILE A 156 2.56 2.71 6.87
CA ILE A 156 1.78 3.16 8.04
C ILE A 156 1.34 2.00 8.95
N PHE A 157 1.43 0.76 8.48
CA PHE A 157 0.94 -0.43 9.18
C PHE A 157 1.98 -0.96 10.17
N THR A 158 1.78 -0.70 11.45
CA THR A 158 2.65 -1.23 12.51
C THR A 158 2.29 -2.68 12.82
N PRO A 159 3.24 -3.64 12.73
CA PRO A 159 2.93 -5.07 12.89
C PRO A 159 2.34 -5.46 14.25
N GLU A 160 2.56 -4.64 15.28
CA GLU A 160 2.00 -4.86 16.62
C GLU A 160 0.49 -4.62 16.67
N SER A 161 0.00 -3.65 15.89
CA SER A 161 -1.43 -3.31 15.84
C SER A 161 -2.23 -4.19 14.88
N VAL A 162 -1.57 -4.87 13.93
CA VAL A 162 -2.23 -5.64 12.88
C VAL A 162 -2.63 -7.02 13.38
N LYS A 163 -3.87 -7.42 13.09
CA LYS A 163 -4.45 -8.74 13.35
C LYS A 163 -4.40 -9.64 12.12
N LYS A 164 -4.70 -9.09 10.95
CA LYS A 164 -4.86 -9.84 9.70
C LYS A 164 -4.59 -8.96 8.50
N VAL A 165 -4.02 -9.56 7.46
CA VAL A 165 -3.84 -8.91 6.14
C VAL A 165 -4.35 -9.86 5.07
N ASP A 166 -5.40 -9.44 4.37
CA ASP A 166 -5.95 -10.13 3.21
C ASP A 166 -5.55 -9.40 1.93
N LEU A 167 -4.99 -10.13 1.00
CA LEU A 167 -4.58 -9.64 -0.31
C LEU A 167 -5.38 -10.36 -1.40
N TYR A 168 -5.99 -9.59 -2.32
CA TYR A 168 -6.69 -10.10 -3.49
C TYR A 168 -6.06 -9.51 -4.76
N LYS A 169 -5.58 -10.36 -5.68
CA LYS A 169 -4.92 -9.95 -6.93
C LYS A 169 -5.78 -10.18 -8.19
N SER A 170 -6.86 -10.96 -8.10
CA SER A 170 -7.71 -11.27 -9.25
C SER A 170 -9.18 -11.41 -8.89
N SER A 171 -9.56 -12.41 -8.15
CA SER A 171 -10.94 -12.67 -7.76
C SER A 171 -11.34 -11.78 -6.58
N PHE A 172 -11.58 -10.51 -6.85
CA PHE A 172 -11.99 -9.57 -5.81
C PHE A 172 -13.38 -9.95 -5.30
N PRO A 173 -13.60 -10.00 -3.97
CA PRO A 173 -14.95 -10.02 -3.43
C PRO A 173 -15.81 -8.90 -4.02
N ALA A 174 -17.08 -9.19 -4.34
CA ALA A 174 -17.97 -8.21 -4.98
C ALA A 174 -18.15 -6.94 -4.14
N ARG A 175 -17.98 -7.01 -2.83
CA ARG A 175 -18.06 -5.86 -1.92
C ARG A 175 -16.98 -4.79 -2.15
N TYR A 176 -15.86 -5.12 -2.81
CA TYR A 176 -14.79 -4.16 -3.09
C TYR A 176 -14.90 -3.62 -4.50
N GLY A 177 -15.02 -2.31 -4.66
CA GLY A 177 -15.06 -1.59 -5.93
C GLY A 177 -14.02 -0.49 -6.01
N GLY A 178 -14.06 0.28 -7.09
CA GLY A 178 -13.31 1.52 -7.24
C GLY A 178 -11.81 1.39 -7.51
N ARG A 179 -11.27 0.16 -7.74
CA ARG A 179 -9.84 -0.07 -8.03
C ARG A 179 -9.65 -1.22 -9.03
N LEU A 180 -8.50 -1.25 -9.73
CA LEU A 180 -8.28 -2.11 -10.91
C LEU A 180 -7.20 -3.20 -10.73
N SER A 181 -6.44 -3.23 -9.63
CA SER A 181 -5.28 -4.14 -9.54
C SER A 181 -5.29 -5.08 -8.36
N SER A 182 -5.52 -4.58 -7.17
CA SER A 182 -5.58 -5.41 -5.96
C SER A 182 -6.41 -4.77 -4.86
N VAL A 183 -6.75 -5.60 -3.87
CA VAL A 183 -7.30 -5.14 -2.59
C VAL A 183 -6.39 -5.65 -1.47
N ILE A 184 -5.95 -4.75 -0.61
CA ILE A 184 -5.19 -5.04 0.60
C ILE A 184 -6.04 -4.62 1.80
N ASP A 185 -6.69 -5.58 2.45
CA ASP A 185 -7.53 -5.34 3.64
C ASP A 185 -6.72 -5.64 4.90
N VAL A 186 -6.28 -4.60 5.60
CA VAL A 186 -5.54 -4.68 6.85
C VAL A 186 -6.50 -4.45 8.01
N ARG A 187 -6.56 -5.42 8.90
CA ARG A 187 -7.39 -5.36 10.10
C ARG A 187 -6.53 -5.26 11.33
N THR A 188 -6.89 -4.32 12.21
CA THR A 188 -6.22 -4.15 13.50
C THR A 188 -6.75 -5.13 14.55
N ASN A 189 -5.94 -5.38 15.59
CA ASN A 189 -6.36 -6.14 16.75
C ASN A 189 -7.58 -5.47 17.44
N ASP A 190 -8.36 -6.26 18.17
CA ASP A 190 -9.54 -5.77 18.87
C ASP A 190 -9.28 -5.51 20.37
N GLY A 191 -8.05 -5.79 20.85
CA GLY A 191 -7.64 -5.72 22.25
C GLY A 191 -8.10 -6.92 23.10
N ASP A 192 -7.36 -7.20 24.17
CA ASP A 192 -7.73 -8.26 25.12
C ASP A 192 -8.73 -7.70 26.17
N MET A 193 -9.87 -8.39 26.33
CA MET A 193 -10.90 -8.00 27.31
C MET A 193 -10.60 -8.46 28.74
N ARG A 194 -9.49 -9.18 28.99
CA ARG A 194 -9.20 -9.82 30.28
C ARG A 194 -7.84 -9.47 30.86
N ASN A 195 -6.81 -9.36 30.01
CA ASN A 195 -5.45 -9.16 30.43
C ASN A 195 -4.85 -7.93 29.74
N TYR A 196 -3.92 -7.29 30.43
CA TYR A 196 -3.11 -6.22 29.83
C TYR A 196 -1.88 -6.82 29.17
N HIS A 197 -1.58 -6.33 27.97
CA HIS A 197 -0.40 -6.67 27.22
C HIS A 197 0.23 -5.39 26.66
N GLY A 198 1.53 -5.38 26.57
CA GLY A 198 2.21 -4.26 25.99
C GLY A 198 3.54 -4.64 25.36
N SER A 199 4.02 -3.77 24.50
CA SER A 199 5.38 -3.86 23.97
C SER A 199 5.96 -2.47 23.76
N LEU A 200 7.25 -2.34 24.05
CA LEU A 200 8.07 -1.17 23.73
C LEU A 200 9.22 -1.64 22.85
N THR A 201 9.34 -1.04 21.68
CA THR A 201 10.45 -1.30 20.73
C THR A 201 11.22 -0.02 20.50
N ILE A 202 12.54 -0.11 20.65
CA ILE A 202 13.48 0.96 20.31
C ILE A 202 14.37 0.43 19.18
N GLY A 203 14.27 1.06 18.02
CA GLY A 203 15.06 0.75 16.82
C GLY A 203 16.07 1.84 16.51
N LEU A 204 16.75 1.70 15.37
CA LEU A 204 17.77 2.67 14.93
C LEU A 204 17.18 4.04 14.62
N LEU A 205 16.02 4.09 13.95
CA LEU A 205 15.38 5.35 13.49
C LEU A 205 14.01 5.61 14.11
N THR A 206 13.35 4.57 14.65
CA THR A 206 11.98 4.68 15.16
C THR A 206 11.86 4.01 16.53
N SER A 207 11.01 4.56 17.38
CA SER A 207 10.49 3.89 18.57
C SER A 207 9.00 3.65 18.44
N ARG A 208 8.54 2.51 18.97
CA ARG A 208 7.15 2.08 18.91
C ARG A 208 6.69 1.61 20.28
N MET A 209 5.48 1.96 20.60
CA MET A 209 4.79 1.51 21.80
C MET A 209 3.44 0.91 21.41
N HIS A 210 3.11 -0.21 22.01
CA HIS A 210 1.82 -0.85 21.88
C HIS A 210 1.32 -1.23 23.27
N PHE A 211 0.08 -0.92 23.55
CA PHE A 211 -0.56 -1.27 24.81
C PHE A 211 -2.02 -1.62 24.59
N GLU A 212 -2.46 -2.75 25.12
CA GLU A 212 -3.83 -3.22 25.01
C GLU A 212 -4.30 -3.85 26.34
N GLY A 213 -5.62 -3.86 26.55
CA GLY A 213 -6.20 -4.48 27.73
C GLY A 213 -7.65 -4.12 27.93
N PRO A 214 -8.25 -4.59 29.05
CA PRO A 214 -9.62 -4.29 29.42
C PRO A 214 -9.74 -2.87 30.01
N LEU A 215 -10.71 -2.08 29.49
CA LEU A 215 -11.27 -0.95 30.25
C LEU A 215 -12.38 -1.44 31.19
N TRP A 216 -13.15 -2.40 30.71
CA TRP A 216 -14.19 -3.08 31.50
C TRP A 216 -14.09 -4.56 31.19
N LYS A 217 -13.66 -5.34 32.16
CA LYS A 217 -13.37 -6.77 32.01
C LYS A 217 -14.54 -7.52 31.36
N ASP A 218 -14.21 -8.37 30.39
CA ASP A 218 -15.13 -9.16 29.56
C ASP A 218 -16.14 -8.36 28.70
N ARG A 219 -16.11 -7.00 28.76
CA ARG A 219 -17.02 -6.14 27.98
C ARG A 219 -16.33 -5.15 27.08
N THR A 220 -15.28 -4.47 27.57
CA THR A 220 -14.64 -3.40 26.81
C THR A 220 -13.14 -3.58 26.80
N SER A 221 -12.55 -3.60 25.62
CA SER A 221 -11.11 -3.58 25.44
C SER A 221 -10.66 -2.33 24.66
N PHE A 222 -9.40 -1.99 24.81
CA PHE A 222 -8.75 -0.94 24.06
C PHE A 222 -7.40 -1.38 23.52
N ILE A 223 -6.97 -0.69 22.48
CA ILE A 223 -5.61 -0.73 21.92
C ILE A 223 -5.15 0.71 21.72
N ILE A 224 -3.90 0.97 22.06
CA ILE A 224 -3.17 2.17 21.70
C ILE A 224 -1.81 1.74 21.19
N SER A 225 -1.50 2.14 19.95
CA SER A 225 -0.18 1.97 19.36
C SER A 225 0.33 3.32 18.90
N ALA A 226 1.56 3.64 19.20
CA ALA A 226 2.22 4.86 18.77
C ALA A 226 3.61 4.56 18.22
N ARG A 227 4.01 5.30 17.20
CA ARG A 227 5.34 5.24 16.58
C ARG A 227 5.84 6.67 16.36
N ARG A 228 7.14 6.90 16.57
CA ARG A 228 7.84 8.14 16.20
C ARG A 228 9.25 7.83 15.69
N SER A 229 9.65 8.50 14.62
CA SER A 229 11.05 8.55 14.21
C SER A 229 11.75 9.72 14.89
N TYR A 230 13.05 9.63 15.03
CA TYR A 230 13.92 10.65 15.65
C TYR A 230 15.12 11.01 14.78
N ALA A 231 14.96 10.87 13.45
CA ALA A 231 15.99 11.30 12.49
C ALA A 231 16.33 12.79 12.63
N ASP A 232 15.34 13.63 12.96
CA ASP A 232 15.50 15.03 13.29
C ASP A 232 16.48 15.29 14.46
N LEU A 233 16.46 14.43 15.48
CA LEU A 233 17.35 14.53 16.65
C LEU A 233 18.76 14.03 16.33
N ILE A 234 18.89 12.99 15.50
CA ILE A 234 20.18 12.40 15.14
C ILE A 234 20.95 13.30 14.18
N ILE A 235 20.28 13.89 13.18
CA ILE A 235 20.92 14.68 12.12
C ILE A 235 21.30 16.08 12.61
N LYS A 236 20.50 16.68 13.49
CA LYS A 236 20.69 18.06 13.97
C LYS A 236 22.10 18.41 14.45
N PRO A 237 22.84 17.56 15.20
CA PRO A 237 24.21 17.86 15.65
C PRO A 237 25.24 17.91 14.52
N PHE A 238 24.93 17.36 13.34
CA PHE A 238 25.85 17.27 12.19
C PHE A 238 25.56 18.32 11.13
N MET A 239 24.61 19.24 11.38
CA MET A 239 24.26 20.30 10.43
C MET A 239 25.09 21.55 10.70
N ASP A 240 25.39 22.29 9.62
CA ASP A 240 26.05 23.56 9.70
C ASP A 240 25.20 24.62 10.42
N LYS A 241 25.84 25.71 10.90
CA LYS A 241 25.15 26.78 11.62
C LYS A 241 24.10 27.48 10.76
N ASP A 242 24.37 27.60 9.47
CA ASP A 242 23.54 28.33 8.49
C ASP A 242 22.47 27.44 7.88
N THR A 243 22.62 26.12 7.95
CA THR A 243 21.69 25.13 7.47
C THR A 243 21.01 24.44 8.63
N LYS A 244 19.69 24.54 8.74
CA LYS A 244 18.89 23.83 9.73
C LYS A 244 17.85 23.00 9.03
N GLY A 245 17.68 21.77 9.47
CA GLY A 245 16.67 20.90 8.90
C GLY A 245 16.37 19.70 9.78
N GLY A 246 15.37 18.95 9.38
CA GLY A 246 15.03 17.72 10.08
C GLY A 246 13.84 17.04 9.41
N TYR A 247 13.78 15.76 9.65
CA TYR A 247 12.66 14.92 9.23
C TYR A 247 12.20 14.09 10.42
N TYR A 248 10.88 14.07 10.64
CA TYR A 248 10.26 13.12 11.56
C TYR A 248 8.93 12.64 11.04
N LEU A 249 8.54 11.45 11.46
CA LEU A 249 7.21 10.90 11.30
C LEU A 249 6.65 10.49 12.67
N TYR A 250 5.34 10.44 12.77
CA TYR A 250 4.64 9.77 13.87
C TYR A 250 3.34 9.15 13.42
N ASP A 251 2.93 8.09 14.11
CA ASP A 251 1.64 7.41 13.98
C ASP A 251 1.02 7.19 15.33
N ILE A 252 -0.29 7.31 15.37
CA ILE A 252 -1.13 6.89 16.49
C ILE A 252 -2.27 6.06 15.93
N ASN A 253 -2.42 4.85 16.45
CA ASN A 253 -3.53 3.96 16.14
C ASN A 253 -4.23 3.60 17.46
N THR A 254 -5.54 3.82 17.52
CA THR A 254 -6.35 3.53 18.71
C THR A 254 -7.60 2.78 18.29
N LYS A 255 -7.96 1.74 19.06
CA LYS A 255 -9.21 1.03 18.84
C LYS A 255 -9.89 0.75 20.19
N LEU A 256 -11.20 0.95 20.22
CA LEU A 256 -12.07 0.56 21.32
C LEU A 256 -13.04 -0.49 20.81
N ASN A 257 -13.28 -1.53 21.60
CA ASN A 257 -14.21 -2.59 21.30
C ASN A 257 -15.11 -2.80 22.52
N HIS A 258 -16.41 -2.60 22.34
CA HIS A 258 -17.41 -2.77 23.39
C HIS A 258 -18.43 -3.83 22.99
N ARG A 259 -18.64 -4.82 23.86
CA ARG A 259 -19.66 -5.86 23.72
C ARG A 259 -20.87 -5.51 24.57
N PHE A 260 -21.96 -5.07 23.95
CA PHE A 260 -23.24 -4.82 24.63
C PHE A 260 -23.92 -6.12 24.98
N SER A 261 -23.94 -7.07 24.04
CA SER A 261 -24.54 -8.40 24.18
C SER A 261 -23.74 -9.44 23.38
N ASP A 262 -24.18 -10.70 23.38
CA ASP A 262 -23.59 -11.73 22.51
C ASP A 262 -23.92 -11.49 21.03
N ARG A 263 -24.90 -10.65 20.73
CA ARG A 263 -25.32 -10.29 19.37
C ARG A 263 -24.80 -8.93 18.91
N ASP A 264 -24.42 -8.04 19.84
CA ASP A 264 -24.13 -6.64 19.55
C ASP A 264 -22.75 -6.24 20.02
N ARG A 265 -21.94 -5.73 19.09
CA ARG A 265 -20.62 -5.17 19.36
C ARG A 265 -20.42 -3.85 18.63
N LEU A 266 -19.82 -2.90 19.32
CA LEU A 266 -19.45 -1.60 18.77
C LEU A 266 -17.93 -1.47 18.79
N PHE A 267 -17.36 -1.02 17.66
CA PHE A 267 -15.94 -0.74 17.51
C PHE A 267 -15.77 0.72 17.12
N PHE A 268 -14.84 1.37 17.77
CA PHE A 268 -14.32 2.66 17.33
C PHE A 268 -12.85 2.49 16.97
N SER A 269 -12.48 2.82 15.74
CA SER A 269 -11.09 2.80 15.25
C SER A 269 -10.68 4.22 14.88
N PHE A 270 -9.48 4.61 15.28
CA PHE A 270 -8.87 5.90 14.94
C PHE A 270 -7.42 5.70 14.54
N TYR A 271 -7.03 6.33 13.43
CA TYR A 271 -5.64 6.40 12.98
C TYR A 271 -5.30 7.86 12.63
N HIS A 272 -4.13 8.29 13.05
CA HIS A 272 -3.51 9.54 12.61
C HIS A 272 -2.03 9.35 12.41
N GLY A 273 -1.55 9.64 11.20
CA GLY A 273 -0.13 9.60 10.85
C GLY A 273 0.30 10.85 10.10
N LYS A 274 1.51 11.32 10.37
CA LYS A 274 2.06 12.53 9.75
C LYS A 274 3.56 12.42 9.54
N ASP A 275 4.00 12.88 8.39
CA ASP A 275 5.39 13.16 8.05
C ASP A 275 5.61 14.66 8.04
N HIS A 276 6.79 15.08 8.48
CA HIS A 276 7.20 16.47 8.50
C HIS A 276 8.69 16.57 8.14
N ALA A 277 8.97 17.25 7.05
CA ALA A 277 10.33 17.63 6.63
C ALA A 277 10.46 19.14 6.66
N SER A 278 11.54 19.66 7.18
CA SER A 278 11.86 21.08 7.15
C SER A 278 13.31 21.30 6.79
N PHE A 279 13.56 22.33 6.02
CA PHE A 279 14.89 22.77 5.64
C PHE A 279 14.92 24.31 5.71
N THR A 280 15.95 24.85 6.33
CA THR A 280 16.16 26.30 6.42
C THR A 280 17.61 26.58 6.06
N ASN A 281 17.82 27.43 5.10
CA ASN A 281 19.13 27.91 4.69
C ASN A 281 19.20 29.42 4.95
N THR A 282 20.31 29.87 5.55
CA THR A 282 20.58 31.29 5.75
C THR A 282 21.87 31.61 5.02
N SER A 283 21.81 32.52 4.07
CA SER A 283 22.95 32.95 3.27
C SER A 283 23.16 34.44 3.47
N SER A 284 24.41 34.85 3.75
CA SER A 284 24.78 36.24 3.82
C SER A 284 25.49 36.63 2.52
N TYR A 285 25.01 37.69 1.88
CA TYR A 285 25.65 38.25 0.70
C TYR A 285 26.55 39.40 1.15
N TYR A 286 27.79 39.40 0.64
CA TYR A 286 28.80 40.43 0.91
C TYR A 286 29.10 41.15 -0.40
N PHE A 287 29.08 42.45 -0.39
CA PHE A 287 29.53 43.29 -1.48
C PHE A 287 30.70 44.15 -0.97
N GLU A 288 31.87 44.08 -1.60
CA GLU A 288 33.11 44.83 -1.19
C GLU A 288 33.49 44.64 0.30
N GLU A 289 33.38 43.40 0.83
CA GLU A 289 33.64 43.04 2.23
C GLU A 289 32.61 43.58 3.25
N GLU A 290 31.64 44.38 2.84
CA GLU A 290 30.52 44.76 3.71
C GLU A 290 29.33 43.82 3.56
N LYS A 291 28.72 43.45 4.69
CA LYS A 291 27.55 42.58 4.73
C LYS A 291 26.35 43.31 4.22
N GLU A 292 25.87 42.98 3.00
CA GLU A 292 24.80 43.68 2.34
C GLU A 292 23.40 43.22 2.81
N THR A 293 23.16 41.92 2.84
CA THR A 293 21.85 41.35 3.27
C THR A 293 21.97 39.89 3.72
N ASP A 294 21.16 39.55 4.73
CA ASP A 294 20.89 38.17 5.07
C ASP A 294 19.63 37.70 4.34
N THR A 295 19.75 36.59 3.60
CA THR A 295 18.59 35.93 3.03
C THR A 295 18.33 34.65 3.80
N ARG A 296 17.07 34.42 4.14
CA ARG A 296 16.63 33.20 4.81
C ARG A 296 15.56 32.53 3.96
N GLU A 297 15.86 31.31 3.54
CA GLU A 297 14.92 30.43 2.85
C GLU A 297 14.51 29.30 3.78
N ARG A 298 13.22 29.14 4.02
CA ARG A 298 12.66 28.04 4.79
C ARG A 298 11.65 27.28 3.97
N GLN A 299 11.92 25.99 3.75
CA GLN A 299 11.00 25.05 3.12
C GLN A 299 10.47 24.06 4.15
N VAL A 300 9.15 23.84 4.13
CA VAL A 300 8.47 22.84 4.97
C VAL A 300 7.60 21.99 4.09
N MET A 301 7.77 20.70 4.17
CA MET A 301 6.92 19.71 3.51
C MET A 301 6.29 18.82 4.56
N ALA A 302 4.96 18.68 4.51
CA ALA A 302 4.23 17.86 5.46
C ALA A 302 3.09 17.12 4.75
N TRP A 303 2.93 15.84 5.08
CA TRP A 303 1.80 15.05 4.59
C TRP A 303 1.33 14.07 5.66
N GLY A 304 0.10 13.57 5.50
CA GLY A 304 -0.43 12.60 6.44
C GLY A 304 -1.89 12.28 6.24
N SER A 305 -2.31 11.22 6.92
CA SER A 305 -3.67 10.71 6.88
C SER A 305 -4.31 10.75 8.26
N THR A 306 -5.62 10.99 8.29
CA THR A 306 -6.46 10.84 9.48
C THR A 306 -7.66 9.98 9.12
N LEU A 307 -7.92 8.95 9.91
CA LEU A 307 -9.01 8.02 9.71
C LEU A 307 -9.78 7.82 11.02
N GLY A 308 -11.10 7.81 10.93
CA GLY A 308 -12.00 7.44 12.01
C GLY A 308 -13.06 6.47 11.50
N ALA A 309 -13.40 5.45 12.28
CA ALA A 309 -14.47 4.54 11.93
C ALA A 309 -15.28 4.14 13.18
N LEU A 310 -16.59 4.18 13.06
CA LEU A 310 -17.52 3.64 14.05
C LEU A 310 -18.26 2.48 13.39
N ARG A 311 -18.09 1.28 13.94
CA ARG A 311 -18.65 0.05 13.38
C ARG A 311 -19.53 -0.65 14.40
N TRP A 312 -20.74 -0.97 13.99
CA TRP A 312 -21.67 -1.79 14.74
C TRP A 312 -21.84 -3.14 14.04
N ASN A 313 -21.56 -4.21 14.77
CA ASN A 313 -21.77 -5.59 14.35
C ASN A 313 -23.01 -6.13 15.07
N HIS A 314 -23.96 -6.66 14.31
CA HIS A 314 -25.21 -7.22 14.83
C HIS A 314 -25.48 -8.62 14.26
N ILE A 315 -25.71 -9.59 15.14
CA ILE A 315 -26.15 -10.94 14.76
C ILE A 315 -27.68 -10.91 14.71
N VAL A 316 -28.23 -10.74 13.50
CA VAL A 316 -29.68 -10.66 13.28
C VAL A 316 -30.34 -12.01 13.56
N SER A 317 -29.73 -13.10 13.06
CA SER A 317 -30.18 -14.47 13.31
C SER A 317 -29.00 -15.45 13.28
N ASN A 318 -29.24 -16.73 13.53
CA ASN A 318 -28.20 -17.77 13.45
C ASN A 318 -27.59 -17.90 12.05
N ARG A 319 -28.22 -17.35 11.00
CA ARG A 319 -27.79 -17.42 9.59
C ARG A 319 -27.46 -16.06 8.97
N LEU A 320 -27.79 -14.95 9.66
CA LEU A 320 -27.64 -13.60 9.12
C LEU A 320 -26.85 -12.71 10.09
N PHE A 321 -25.73 -12.22 9.62
CA PHE A 321 -24.91 -11.24 10.29
C PHE A 321 -24.95 -9.91 9.53
N HIS A 322 -25.00 -8.80 10.26
CA HIS A 322 -25.03 -7.45 9.72
C HIS A 322 -23.89 -6.62 10.31
N ASN A 323 -23.28 -5.79 9.47
CA ASN A 323 -22.21 -4.87 9.83
C ASN A 323 -22.48 -3.49 9.23
N ILE A 324 -22.60 -2.46 10.06
CA ILE A 324 -22.69 -1.07 9.63
C ILE A 324 -21.42 -0.36 10.05
N THR A 325 -20.85 0.43 9.15
CA THR A 325 -19.64 1.24 9.41
C THR A 325 -19.86 2.66 8.92
N LEU A 326 -19.77 3.63 9.82
CA LEU A 326 -19.61 5.04 9.52
C LEU A 326 -18.12 5.36 9.52
N SER A 327 -17.63 6.01 8.51
CA SER A 327 -16.19 6.28 8.35
C SER A 327 -15.90 7.72 7.92
N TYR A 328 -14.75 8.19 8.35
CA TYR A 328 -14.11 9.43 7.92
C TYR A 328 -12.68 9.13 7.54
N ASN A 329 -12.24 9.63 6.39
CA ASN A 329 -10.85 9.55 5.97
C ASN A 329 -10.42 10.87 5.33
N ARG A 330 -9.19 11.29 5.60
CA ARG A 330 -8.60 12.49 5.02
C ARG A 330 -7.11 12.30 4.79
N PHE A 331 -6.66 12.53 3.58
CA PHE A 331 -5.26 12.70 3.22
C PHE A 331 -4.99 14.16 2.86
N ARG A 332 -3.90 14.72 3.34
CA ARG A 332 -3.43 16.07 3.01
C ARG A 332 -1.93 16.08 2.78
N PHE A 333 -1.54 16.90 1.82
CA PHE A 333 -0.16 17.23 1.50
C PHE A 333 0.00 18.75 1.45
N ASN A 334 1.11 19.27 1.99
CA ASN A 334 1.37 20.69 2.07
C ASN A 334 2.86 20.99 1.91
N ILE A 335 3.21 21.92 1.01
CA ILE A 335 4.53 22.54 0.92
C ILE A 335 4.38 24.03 1.29
N LYS A 336 5.26 24.52 2.14
CA LYS A 336 5.40 25.94 2.45
C LYS A 336 6.83 26.38 2.16
N ASN A 337 6.97 27.43 1.38
CA ASN A 337 8.23 28.09 1.10
C ASN A 337 8.16 29.52 1.62
N ASN A 338 9.00 29.85 2.58
CA ASN A 338 9.15 31.20 3.11
C ASN A 338 10.54 31.69 2.71
N PHE A 339 10.58 32.75 1.93
CA PHE A 339 11.80 33.45 1.57
C PHE A 339 11.76 34.87 2.18
N THR A 340 12.80 35.22 2.93
CA THR A 340 12.94 36.52 3.56
C THR A 340 14.30 37.11 3.21
N SER A 341 14.30 38.32 2.71
CA SER A 341 15.46 39.18 2.50
C SER A 341 15.18 40.52 3.15
N ALA A 342 16.15 41.41 3.30
CA ALA A 342 15.95 42.74 3.90
C ALA A 342 14.77 43.50 3.29
N ASN A 343 14.57 43.39 1.98
CA ASN A 343 13.61 44.19 1.20
C ASN A 343 12.45 43.37 0.61
N LYS A 344 12.37 42.05 0.93
CA LYS A 344 11.34 41.20 0.33
C LYS A 344 10.99 40.01 1.23
N HIS A 345 9.70 39.83 1.39
CA HIS A 345 9.16 38.62 2.03
C HIS A 345 8.20 37.94 1.07
N LEU A 346 8.43 36.65 0.83
CA LEU A 346 7.62 35.83 -0.07
C LEU A 346 7.20 34.56 0.69
N ASP A 347 5.89 34.40 0.83
CA ASP A 347 5.27 33.19 1.37
C ASP A 347 4.52 32.47 0.25
N SER A 348 4.95 31.26 -0.06
CA SER A 348 4.25 30.40 -0.99
C SER A 348 3.78 29.13 -0.30
N GLN A 349 2.51 28.82 -0.45
CA GLN A 349 1.92 27.60 0.06
C GLN A 349 1.24 26.83 -1.06
N TYR A 350 1.63 25.60 -1.23
CA TYR A 350 0.97 24.62 -2.10
C TYR A 350 0.35 23.53 -1.23
N TYR A 351 -0.92 23.21 -1.45
CA TYR A 351 -1.55 22.08 -0.78
C TYR A 351 -2.46 21.29 -1.73
N SER A 352 -2.58 19.99 -1.43
CA SER A 352 -3.46 19.06 -2.13
C SER A 352 -4.04 18.06 -1.12
N GLY A 353 -5.18 17.47 -1.45
CA GLY A 353 -5.76 16.45 -0.59
C GLY A 353 -7.10 15.90 -1.07
N ILE A 354 -7.51 14.85 -0.37
CA ILE A 354 -8.80 14.21 -0.53
C ILE A 354 -9.39 13.91 0.85
N GLU A 355 -10.69 14.10 1.00
CA GLU A 355 -11.43 13.85 2.22
C GLU A 355 -12.74 13.11 1.91
N ASP A 356 -13.02 12.05 2.67
CA ASP A 356 -14.17 11.18 2.47
C ASP A 356 -14.99 11.02 3.75
N TRP A 357 -16.31 11.02 3.58
CA TRP A 357 -17.27 10.51 4.53
C TRP A 357 -17.95 9.28 3.94
N GLY A 358 -18.04 8.21 4.71
CA GLY A 358 -18.55 6.93 4.21
C GLY A 358 -19.56 6.27 5.13
N LEU A 359 -20.54 5.61 4.53
CA LEU A 359 -21.47 4.72 5.21
C LEU A 359 -21.50 3.40 4.46
N THR A 360 -21.13 2.30 5.14
CA THR A 360 -21.13 0.94 4.57
C THR A 360 -22.08 0.06 5.36
N SER A 361 -22.88 -0.74 4.68
CA SER A 361 -23.78 -1.73 5.24
C SER A 361 -23.57 -3.06 4.55
N ASP A 362 -23.05 -4.06 5.28
CA ASP A 362 -22.68 -5.39 4.78
C ASP A 362 -23.49 -6.48 5.48
N PHE A 363 -23.95 -7.46 4.72
CA PHE A 363 -24.66 -8.63 5.21
C PHE A 363 -23.92 -9.90 4.82
N ASP A 364 -23.75 -10.82 5.77
CA ASP A 364 -23.28 -12.19 5.56
C ASP A 364 -24.44 -13.15 5.87
N PHE A 365 -24.91 -13.91 4.86
CA PHE A 365 -26.09 -14.76 4.95
C PHE A 365 -25.75 -16.22 4.56
N HIS A 366 -26.05 -17.14 5.44
CA HIS A 366 -25.86 -18.59 5.29
C HIS A 366 -27.21 -19.30 5.18
N PRO A 367 -27.91 -19.27 4.03
CA PRO A 367 -29.22 -19.91 3.89
C PRO A 367 -29.14 -21.44 3.99
N SER A 368 -28.06 -22.03 3.52
CA SER A 368 -27.82 -23.48 3.52
C SER A 368 -26.31 -23.77 3.63
N PRO A 369 -25.89 -25.01 3.85
CA PRO A 369 -24.47 -25.41 3.87
C PRO A 369 -23.74 -25.20 2.54
N SER A 370 -24.49 -25.11 1.43
CA SER A 370 -23.92 -24.96 0.08
C SER A 370 -23.82 -23.51 -0.37
N HIS A 371 -24.52 -22.58 0.27
CA HIS A 371 -24.59 -21.17 -0.11
C HIS A 371 -24.05 -20.26 0.99
N PHE A 372 -23.13 -19.38 0.61
CA PHE A 372 -22.70 -18.28 1.44
C PHE A 372 -22.86 -16.97 0.70
N ILE A 373 -23.98 -16.30 0.92
CA ILE A 373 -24.36 -15.08 0.20
C ILE A 373 -23.89 -13.87 0.99
N LYS A 374 -23.22 -12.93 0.30
CA LYS A 374 -22.87 -11.62 0.81
C LYS A 374 -23.51 -10.56 -0.04
N PHE A 375 -24.12 -9.58 0.58
CA PHE A 375 -24.71 -8.44 -0.09
C PHE A 375 -24.63 -7.20 0.76
N GLY A 376 -24.73 -6.05 0.12
CA GLY A 376 -24.66 -4.79 0.83
C GLY A 376 -24.51 -3.59 -0.08
N GLY A 377 -24.19 -2.46 0.55
CA GLY A 377 -23.99 -1.21 -0.15
C GLY A 377 -23.03 -0.29 0.59
N ASN A 378 -22.46 0.62 -0.16
CA ASN A 378 -21.55 1.64 0.32
C ASN A 378 -21.91 2.98 -0.30
N TYR A 379 -21.86 4.03 0.51
CA TYR A 379 -21.96 5.42 0.07
C TYR A 379 -20.72 6.16 0.53
N LEU A 380 -20.05 6.88 -0.40
CA LEU A 380 -18.91 7.75 -0.12
C LEU A 380 -19.21 9.15 -0.65
N TYR A 381 -18.98 10.14 0.19
CA TYR A 381 -18.96 11.56 -0.18
C TYR A 381 -17.51 12.03 -0.19
N HIS A 382 -17.01 12.37 -1.38
CA HIS A 382 -15.64 12.81 -1.59
C HIS A 382 -15.53 14.32 -1.72
N THR A 383 -14.47 14.87 -1.14
CA THR A 383 -14.07 16.27 -1.34
C THR A 383 -12.62 16.28 -1.84
N PHE A 384 -12.44 16.64 -3.10
CA PHE A 384 -11.12 16.74 -3.75
C PHE A 384 -10.61 18.16 -3.72
N ARG A 385 -9.34 18.33 -3.38
CA ARG A 385 -8.57 19.56 -3.54
C ARG A 385 -7.29 19.21 -4.30
N PRO A 386 -7.38 19.06 -5.64
CA PRO A 386 -6.27 18.49 -6.41
C PRO A 386 -5.05 19.41 -6.43
N GLU A 387 -5.24 20.72 -6.55
CA GLU A 387 -4.12 21.66 -6.64
C GLU A 387 -4.56 23.04 -6.17
N THR A 388 -3.89 23.57 -5.15
CA THR A 388 -4.10 24.96 -4.70
C THR A 388 -2.76 25.56 -4.29
N GLN A 389 -2.36 26.63 -4.95
CA GLN A 389 -1.16 27.41 -4.62
C GLN A 389 -1.53 28.84 -4.28
N HIS A 390 -1.13 29.30 -3.12
CA HIS A 390 -1.19 30.68 -2.71
C HIS A 390 0.22 31.25 -2.57
N THR A 391 0.47 32.38 -3.18
CA THR A 391 1.74 33.10 -3.04
C THR A 391 1.46 34.52 -2.60
N PHE A 392 2.00 34.88 -1.45
CA PHE A 392 1.94 36.22 -0.89
C PHE A 392 3.32 36.90 -1.04
N VAL A 393 3.36 38.09 -1.58
CA VAL A 393 4.57 38.90 -1.79
C VAL A 393 4.41 40.22 -1.07
N HIS A 394 5.30 40.46 -0.11
CA HIS A 394 5.40 41.71 0.63
C HIS A 394 6.77 42.34 0.37
N SER A 395 6.77 43.63 -0.03
CA SER A 395 7.99 44.42 -0.31
C SER A 395 7.96 45.71 0.52
N PRO A 396 8.55 45.73 1.72
CA PRO A 396 8.38 46.86 2.67
C PRO A 396 8.96 48.19 2.23
N ASN A 397 9.87 48.20 1.24
CA ASN A 397 10.53 49.42 0.78
C ASN A 397 9.98 49.99 -0.51
N GLU A 398 8.98 49.38 -1.13
CA GLU A 398 8.33 49.92 -2.33
C GLU A 398 7.05 50.63 -1.93
N GLN A 399 7.14 51.97 -1.70
CA GLN A 399 6.00 52.83 -1.30
C GLN A 399 4.85 52.86 -2.32
N GLU A 400 5.01 52.28 -3.51
CA GLU A 400 4.03 52.34 -4.60
C GLU A 400 3.41 50.97 -4.97
N GLN A 401 3.85 49.85 -4.39
CA GLN A 401 3.25 48.55 -4.71
C GLN A 401 2.59 47.91 -3.47
N PRO A 402 1.25 47.77 -3.50
CA PRO A 402 0.55 47.04 -2.43
C PRO A 402 0.96 45.57 -2.41
N ASP A 403 0.86 44.96 -1.23
CA ASP A 403 1.02 43.52 -1.03
C ASP A 403 0.22 42.75 -2.09
N LYS A 404 0.86 41.80 -2.76
CA LYS A 404 0.24 41.02 -3.82
C LYS A 404 0.02 39.57 -3.39
N THR A 405 -1.20 39.11 -3.56
CA THR A 405 -1.53 37.70 -3.40
C THR A 405 -1.87 37.10 -4.76
N TYR A 406 -1.14 36.06 -5.11
CA TYR A 406 -1.40 35.25 -6.31
C TYR A 406 -1.98 33.92 -5.91
N THR A 407 -3.09 33.54 -6.54
CA THR A 407 -3.66 32.18 -6.38
C THR A 407 -3.62 31.47 -7.73
N ILE A 408 -2.96 30.31 -7.77
CA ILE A 408 -2.89 29.44 -8.94
C ILE A 408 -3.63 28.16 -8.58
N GLY A 409 -4.46 27.66 -9.52
CA GLY A 409 -5.38 26.57 -9.26
C GLY A 409 -6.70 27.05 -8.66
N GLY A 410 -7.77 26.28 -8.84
CA GLY A 410 -9.09 26.66 -8.31
C GLY A 410 -9.12 26.51 -6.80
N ASN A 411 -9.61 27.54 -6.10
CA ASN A 411 -9.89 27.46 -4.66
C ASN A 411 -11.08 26.54 -4.35
N GLU A 412 -11.83 26.10 -5.39
CA GLU A 412 -13.03 25.32 -5.22
C GLU A 412 -12.73 23.84 -5.11
N ALA A 413 -13.16 23.26 -4.00
CA ALA A 413 -13.15 21.82 -3.83
C ALA A 413 -14.14 21.17 -4.82
N THR A 414 -13.72 20.09 -5.45
CA THR A 414 -14.62 19.26 -6.25
C THR A 414 -15.27 18.23 -5.36
N HIS A 415 -16.59 18.21 -5.36
CA HIS A 415 -17.38 17.25 -4.58
C HIS A 415 -17.93 16.13 -5.47
N SER A 416 -17.99 14.93 -4.95
CA SER A 416 -18.61 13.80 -5.65
C SER A 416 -19.29 12.84 -4.69
N HIS A 417 -20.27 12.12 -5.22
CA HIS A 417 -21.02 11.07 -4.54
C HIS A 417 -20.75 9.75 -5.24
N GLU A 418 -20.28 8.75 -4.49
CA GLU A 418 -20.12 7.38 -4.96
C GLU A 418 -21.09 6.48 -4.20
N ILE A 419 -21.96 5.78 -4.93
CA ILE A 419 -22.90 4.79 -4.39
C ILE A 419 -22.55 3.46 -5.01
N SER A 420 -22.38 2.43 -4.21
CA SER A 420 -22.20 1.07 -4.71
C SER A 420 -23.10 0.07 -4.01
N LEU A 421 -23.55 -0.92 -4.78
CA LEU A 421 -24.34 -2.06 -4.32
C LEU A 421 -23.65 -3.33 -4.79
N TYR A 422 -23.67 -4.37 -3.99
CA TYR A 422 -23.08 -5.63 -4.38
C TYR A 422 -23.86 -6.84 -3.87
N VAL A 423 -23.72 -7.93 -4.59
CA VAL A 423 -24.16 -9.27 -4.18
C VAL A 423 -23.14 -10.29 -4.67
N GLU A 424 -22.83 -11.28 -3.85
CA GLU A 424 -22.03 -12.43 -4.24
C GLU A 424 -22.49 -13.69 -3.52
N ASP A 425 -22.36 -14.83 -4.19
CA ASP A 425 -22.61 -16.15 -3.62
C ASP A 425 -21.39 -17.05 -3.80
N ASP A 426 -20.87 -17.54 -2.69
CA ASP A 426 -19.90 -18.65 -2.65
C ASP A 426 -20.71 -19.95 -2.63
N PHE A 427 -20.86 -20.60 -3.80
CA PHE A 427 -21.69 -21.78 -3.98
C PHE A 427 -20.88 -23.05 -4.12
N LYS A 428 -21.14 -24.03 -3.27
CA LYS A 428 -20.58 -25.37 -3.31
C LYS A 428 -21.57 -26.30 -4.01
N TRP A 429 -21.32 -26.60 -5.28
CA TRP A 429 -22.13 -27.55 -6.06
C TRP A 429 -21.99 -28.98 -5.53
N ASN A 430 -20.75 -29.39 -5.27
CA ASN A 430 -20.37 -30.69 -4.73
C ASN A 430 -18.95 -30.62 -4.19
N GLU A 431 -18.33 -31.76 -3.83
CA GLU A 431 -16.97 -31.83 -3.31
C GLU A 431 -15.88 -31.43 -4.34
N GLN A 432 -16.19 -31.45 -5.63
CA GLN A 432 -15.26 -31.11 -6.72
C GLN A 432 -15.42 -29.70 -7.24
N TRP A 433 -16.67 -29.20 -7.35
CA TRP A 433 -16.98 -27.92 -7.96
C TRP A 433 -17.44 -26.89 -6.93
N LYS A 434 -16.75 -25.78 -6.91
CA LYS A 434 -17.15 -24.57 -6.15
C LYS A 434 -17.13 -23.38 -7.11
N THR A 435 -18.09 -22.47 -6.98
CA THR A 435 -18.14 -21.22 -7.73
C THR A 435 -18.30 -20.04 -6.77
N ASN A 436 -17.69 -18.91 -7.11
CA ASN A 436 -18.03 -17.61 -6.55
C ASN A 436 -18.56 -16.75 -7.69
N ILE A 437 -19.80 -16.33 -7.60
CA ILE A 437 -20.46 -15.49 -8.60
C ILE A 437 -20.92 -14.23 -7.89
N GLY A 438 -20.56 -13.08 -8.43
CA GLY A 438 -20.92 -11.80 -7.85
C GLY A 438 -21.07 -10.69 -8.88
N ALA A 439 -21.77 -9.65 -8.48
CA ALA A 439 -21.91 -8.42 -9.21
C ALA A 439 -21.70 -7.22 -8.26
N HIS A 440 -20.99 -6.23 -8.74
CA HIS A 440 -20.82 -4.93 -8.09
C HIS A 440 -21.40 -3.86 -9.04
N PHE A 441 -22.33 -3.09 -8.55
CA PHE A 441 -22.90 -1.95 -9.28
C PHE A 441 -22.45 -0.67 -8.61
N SER A 442 -21.99 0.30 -9.38
CA SER A 442 -21.55 1.59 -8.88
C SER A 442 -22.09 2.77 -9.67
N LEU A 443 -22.43 3.84 -8.96
CA LEU A 443 -22.81 5.14 -9.49
C LEU A 443 -21.84 6.17 -8.93
N PHE A 444 -21.26 7.00 -9.79
CA PHE A 444 -20.39 8.10 -9.41
C PHE A 444 -20.90 9.40 -10.00
N GLN A 445 -21.32 10.33 -9.13
CA GLN A 445 -21.79 11.63 -9.53
C GLN A 445 -20.72 12.67 -9.18
N VAL A 446 -20.31 13.46 -10.16
CA VAL A 446 -19.37 14.56 -10.01
C VAL A 446 -19.81 15.75 -10.85
N GLN A 447 -19.87 16.93 -10.25
CA GLN A 447 -20.41 18.11 -10.93
C GLN A 447 -21.82 17.84 -11.50
N LYS A 448 -22.00 17.91 -12.83
CA LYS A 448 -23.28 17.63 -13.52
C LYS A 448 -23.30 16.29 -14.24
N HIS A 449 -22.29 15.43 -14.03
CA HIS A 449 -22.16 14.14 -14.73
C HIS A 449 -22.32 12.99 -13.76
N THR A 450 -22.99 11.94 -14.25
CA THR A 450 -23.16 10.67 -13.52
C THR A 450 -22.62 9.53 -14.38
N TYR A 451 -21.76 8.73 -13.80
CA TYR A 451 -21.21 7.51 -14.38
C TYR A 451 -21.81 6.31 -13.66
N ALA A 452 -22.19 5.28 -14.43
CA ALA A 452 -22.67 4.01 -13.90
C ALA A 452 -21.82 2.86 -14.42
N SER A 453 -21.57 1.86 -13.59
CA SER A 453 -20.87 0.64 -13.98
C SER A 453 -21.48 -0.58 -13.34
N LEU A 454 -21.61 -1.67 -14.13
CA LEU A 454 -21.92 -3.01 -13.63
C LEU A 454 -20.68 -3.89 -13.82
N GLU A 455 -20.20 -4.48 -12.74
CA GLU A 455 -18.94 -5.21 -12.66
C GLU A 455 -19.18 -6.67 -12.27
N PRO A 456 -19.43 -7.56 -13.27
CA PRO A 456 -19.56 -8.99 -13.02
C PRO A 456 -18.22 -9.62 -12.62
N ARG A 457 -18.28 -10.58 -11.70
CA ARG A 457 -17.14 -11.33 -11.18
C ARG A 457 -17.52 -12.78 -11.04
N ILE A 458 -16.70 -13.66 -11.60
CA ILE A 458 -16.96 -15.09 -11.60
C ILE A 458 -15.65 -15.81 -11.33
N THR A 459 -15.68 -16.74 -10.39
CA THR A 459 -14.58 -17.67 -10.16
C THR A 459 -15.12 -19.08 -10.10
N VAL A 460 -14.47 -19.99 -10.81
CA VAL A 460 -14.77 -21.42 -10.81
C VAL A 460 -13.55 -22.14 -10.26
N SER A 461 -13.77 -23.05 -9.33
CA SER A 461 -12.77 -23.91 -8.74
C SER A 461 -13.16 -25.37 -8.97
N PHE A 462 -12.27 -26.14 -9.58
CA PHE A 462 -12.44 -27.56 -9.87
C PHE A 462 -11.35 -28.38 -9.20
N LYS A 463 -11.73 -29.20 -8.24
CA LYS A 463 -10.88 -30.11 -7.51
C LYS A 463 -10.85 -31.49 -8.20
N THR A 464 -9.79 -31.77 -8.94
CA THR A 464 -9.63 -33.04 -9.67
C THR A 464 -9.26 -34.20 -8.76
N SER A 465 -8.51 -33.90 -7.69
CA SER A 465 -8.09 -34.88 -6.68
C SER A 465 -7.98 -34.19 -5.31
N PRO A 466 -7.82 -34.91 -4.20
CA PRO A 466 -7.61 -34.28 -2.89
C PRO A 466 -6.51 -33.22 -2.84
N ASN A 467 -5.52 -33.36 -3.72
CA ASN A 467 -4.28 -32.58 -3.72
C ASN A 467 -4.13 -31.64 -4.93
N LEU A 468 -5.04 -31.67 -5.92
CA LEU A 468 -4.91 -30.88 -7.14
C LEU A 468 -6.21 -30.14 -7.43
N THR A 469 -6.11 -28.82 -7.53
CA THR A 469 -7.22 -27.93 -7.79
C THR A 469 -6.88 -26.98 -8.95
N PHE A 470 -7.77 -26.81 -9.90
CA PHE A 470 -7.71 -25.81 -10.95
C PHE A 470 -8.71 -24.71 -10.67
N LYS A 471 -8.35 -23.46 -10.98
CA LYS A 471 -9.23 -22.31 -10.84
C LYS A 471 -9.17 -21.44 -12.08
N ALA A 472 -10.31 -20.82 -12.41
CA ALA A 472 -10.41 -19.81 -13.43
C ALA A 472 -11.24 -18.62 -12.90
N ALA A 473 -10.86 -17.41 -13.24
CA ALA A 473 -11.54 -16.20 -12.77
C ALA A 473 -11.66 -15.16 -13.88
N TYR A 474 -12.81 -14.49 -13.91
CA TYR A 474 -13.07 -13.27 -14.68
C TYR A 474 -13.51 -12.17 -13.74
N THR A 475 -12.96 -10.97 -13.91
CA THR A 475 -13.30 -9.80 -13.10
C THR A 475 -13.36 -8.56 -14.00
N HIS A 476 -14.47 -7.85 -13.97
CA HIS A 476 -14.61 -6.49 -14.50
C HIS A 476 -14.49 -5.49 -13.36
N MET A 477 -13.84 -4.36 -13.60
CA MET A 477 -13.51 -3.36 -12.58
C MET A 477 -13.58 -1.97 -13.16
N THR A 478 -14.05 -1.00 -12.34
CA THR A 478 -14.11 0.43 -12.69
C THR A 478 -13.47 1.26 -11.57
N GLN A 479 -12.80 2.33 -11.94
CA GLN A 479 -12.13 3.26 -11.00
C GLN A 479 -12.48 4.69 -11.36
N TYR A 480 -12.93 5.47 -10.37
CA TYR A 480 -13.36 6.87 -10.51
C TYR A 480 -12.37 7.87 -9.94
N VAL A 481 -11.49 7.45 -9.06
CA VAL A 481 -10.53 8.28 -8.37
C VAL A 481 -9.12 7.89 -8.80
N HIS A 482 -8.35 8.83 -9.31
CA HIS A 482 -7.05 8.62 -9.96
C HIS A 482 -5.94 9.35 -9.21
N LEU A 483 -4.72 8.80 -9.27
CA LEU A 483 -3.50 9.46 -8.81
C LEU A 483 -2.66 9.86 -10.03
N LEU A 484 -2.46 11.14 -10.20
CA LEU A 484 -1.58 11.66 -11.24
C LEU A 484 -0.14 11.72 -10.71
N SER A 485 0.73 10.87 -11.25
CA SER A 485 2.13 10.77 -10.87
C SER A 485 3.03 11.05 -12.07
N SER A 486 3.93 12.03 -11.90
CA SER A 486 4.90 12.41 -12.93
C SER A 486 6.21 11.62 -12.87
N SER A 487 6.47 10.90 -11.78
CA SER A 487 7.70 10.16 -11.54
C SER A 487 7.50 8.64 -11.47
N ASN A 488 8.61 7.90 -11.42
CA ASN A 488 8.59 6.45 -11.15
C ASN A 488 8.43 6.13 -9.65
N LEU A 489 8.50 7.16 -8.79
CA LEU A 489 8.19 7.11 -7.37
C LEU A 489 6.74 7.55 -7.17
N SER A 490 6.01 6.86 -6.30
CA SER A 490 4.78 7.41 -5.73
C SER A 490 5.18 8.44 -4.69
N LEU A 491 5.03 9.71 -5.04
CA LEU A 491 5.38 10.81 -4.15
C LEU A 491 4.13 11.32 -3.43
N PRO A 492 4.24 11.83 -2.21
CA PRO A 492 3.11 12.45 -1.54
C PRO A 492 2.61 13.71 -2.25
N THR A 493 3.40 14.25 -3.19
CA THR A 493 3.04 15.37 -4.09
C THR A 493 2.11 14.95 -5.23
N ASP A 494 1.96 13.65 -5.51
CA ASP A 494 1.06 13.16 -6.54
C ASP A 494 -0.39 13.56 -6.24
N LEU A 495 -1.15 13.92 -7.28
CA LEU A 495 -2.48 14.50 -7.14
C LEU A 495 -3.59 13.45 -7.19
N TRP A 496 -4.42 13.39 -6.16
CA TRP A 496 -5.68 12.67 -6.20
C TRP A 496 -6.75 13.49 -6.89
N VAL A 497 -7.28 12.99 -8.01
CA VAL A 497 -8.27 13.67 -8.86
C VAL A 497 -9.45 12.75 -9.15
N PRO A 498 -10.69 13.29 -9.24
CA PRO A 498 -11.85 12.52 -9.67
C PRO A 498 -11.90 12.38 -11.20
N VAL A 499 -12.78 11.51 -11.69
CA VAL A 499 -13.31 11.60 -13.04
C VAL A 499 -14.07 12.92 -13.22
N THR A 500 -14.11 13.42 -14.46
CA THR A 500 -14.84 14.66 -14.82
C THR A 500 -15.50 14.45 -16.17
N GLN A 501 -16.15 15.46 -16.72
CA GLN A 501 -16.69 15.39 -18.07
C GLN A 501 -15.63 15.05 -19.13
N LYS A 502 -14.38 15.53 -18.95
CA LYS A 502 -13.26 15.30 -19.87
C LYS A 502 -12.51 14.02 -19.57
N ILE A 503 -12.49 13.58 -18.33
CA ILE A 503 -11.72 12.43 -17.82
C ILE A 503 -12.69 11.31 -17.46
N LEU A 504 -12.76 10.29 -18.30
CA LEU A 504 -13.66 9.15 -18.14
C LEU A 504 -13.15 8.15 -17.11
N PRO A 505 -14.04 7.35 -16.48
CA PRO A 505 -13.65 6.28 -15.57
C PRO A 505 -12.66 5.29 -16.23
N MET A 506 -11.60 4.93 -15.49
CA MET A 506 -10.76 3.82 -15.90
C MET A 506 -11.52 2.51 -15.74
N GLN A 507 -11.35 1.61 -16.69
CA GLN A 507 -11.95 0.28 -16.67
C GLN A 507 -10.91 -0.80 -16.93
N ALA A 508 -11.08 -1.95 -16.30
CA ALA A 508 -10.26 -3.12 -16.57
C ALA A 508 -11.09 -4.40 -16.63
N CYS A 509 -10.69 -5.28 -17.54
CA CYS A 509 -11.13 -6.67 -17.58
C CYS A 509 -9.92 -7.55 -17.33
N GLN A 510 -10.02 -8.49 -16.39
CA GLN A 510 -8.98 -9.44 -16.08
C GLN A 510 -9.48 -10.88 -16.16
N PHE A 511 -8.74 -11.72 -16.89
CA PHE A 511 -8.85 -13.16 -16.88
C PHE A 511 -7.67 -13.76 -16.15
N SER A 512 -7.93 -14.80 -15.38
CA SER A 512 -6.87 -15.54 -14.69
C SER A 512 -7.20 -17.02 -14.66
N ILE A 513 -6.16 -17.87 -14.78
CA ILE A 513 -6.26 -19.31 -14.67
C ILE A 513 -5.10 -19.81 -13.82
N GLY A 514 -5.31 -20.85 -13.01
CA GLY A 514 -4.25 -21.38 -12.16
C GLY A 514 -4.45 -22.82 -11.75
N GLY A 515 -3.34 -23.48 -11.46
CA GLY A 515 -3.27 -24.82 -10.90
C GLY A 515 -2.56 -24.80 -9.55
N TYR A 516 -3.07 -25.57 -8.60
CA TYR A 516 -2.62 -25.61 -7.21
C TYR A 516 -2.43 -27.06 -6.76
N TYR A 517 -1.27 -27.38 -6.25
CA TYR A 517 -0.90 -28.72 -5.81
C TYR A 517 -0.42 -28.73 -4.36
N THR A 518 -1.01 -29.63 -3.54
CA THR A 518 -0.73 -29.79 -2.10
C THR A 518 -0.39 -31.24 -1.72
N GLY A 519 0.04 -32.06 -2.69
CA GLY A 519 0.27 -33.48 -2.48
C GLY A 519 1.52 -33.86 -1.67
N ILE A 520 2.38 -32.88 -1.35
CA ILE A 520 3.55 -33.08 -0.51
C ILE A 520 3.24 -32.37 0.84
N GLN A 521 3.27 -33.17 1.92
CA GLN A 521 2.94 -32.67 3.26
C GLN A 521 3.79 -31.44 3.63
N GLY A 522 3.11 -30.33 3.99
CA GLY A 522 3.75 -29.07 4.36
C GLY A 522 4.28 -28.24 3.20
N TRP A 523 4.07 -28.66 1.95
CA TRP A 523 4.43 -27.91 0.75
C TRP A 523 3.20 -27.58 -0.09
N GLU A 524 3.22 -26.40 -0.68
CA GLU A 524 2.23 -25.95 -1.65
C GLU A 524 2.92 -25.41 -2.89
N PHE A 525 2.42 -25.82 -4.05
CA PHE A 525 2.88 -25.34 -5.34
C PHE A 525 1.71 -24.72 -6.11
N SER A 526 1.93 -23.56 -6.73
CA SER A 526 0.94 -22.92 -7.59
C SER A 526 1.57 -22.32 -8.83
N VAL A 527 0.79 -22.35 -9.91
CA VAL A 527 1.06 -21.64 -11.16
C VAL A 527 -0.19 -20.86 -11.52
N GLU A 528 -0.04 -19.55 -11.73
CA GLU A 528 -1.14 -18.67 -12.14
C GLU A 528 -0.75 -17.89 -13.40
N GLY A 529 -1.65 -17.87 -14.40
CA GLY A 529 -1.55 -17.01 -15.58
C GLY A 529 -2.63 -15.93 -15.53
N TYR A 530 -2.31 -14.73 -15.99
CA TYR A 530 -3.28 -13.64 -16.06
C TYR A 530 -3.12 -12.80 -17.34
N SER A 531 -4.24 -12.22 -17.77
CA SER A 531 -4.32 -11.19 -18.82
C SER A 531 -5.27 -10.09 -18.37
N LYS A 532 -4.78 -8.86 -18.30
CA LYS A 532 -5.53 -7.66 -17.90
C LYS A 532 -5.48 -6.62 -19.00
N MET A 533 -6.65 -6.18 -19.47
CA MET A 533 -6.82 -5.10 -20.43
C MET A 533 -7.44 -3.90 -19.73
N THR A 534 -6.85 -2.72 -19.90
CA THR A 534 -7.31 -1.46 -19.28
C THR A 534 -7.65 -0.42 -20.33
N LYS A 535 -8.70 0.38 -20.06
CA LYS A 535 -9.12 1.53 -20.87
C LYS A 535 -9.10 2.79 -20.02
N ASN A 536 -8.93 3.93 -20.68
CA ASN A 536 -8.92 5.27 -20.08
C ASN A 536 -7.83 5.45 -19.01
N VAL A 537 -6.69 4.74 -19.14
CA VAL A 537 -5.54 4.98 -18.26
C VAL A 537 -4.99 6.37 -18.51
N LEU A 538 -4.64 7.09 -17.42
CA LEU A 538 -4.15 8.47 -17.50
C LEU A 538 -2.63 8.50 -17.56
N GLU A 539 -2.11 9.45 -18.34
CA GLU A 539 -0.68 9.78 -18.38
C GLU A 539 -0.51 11.26 -18.71
N TYR A 540 0.52 11.92 -18.20
CA TYR A 540 0.86 13.27 -18.61
C TYR A 540 1.27 13.30 -20.09
N LYS A 541 0.77 14.30 -20.81
CA LYS A 541 1.24 14.60 -22.18
C LYS A 541 2.73 14.90 -22.18
N ASP A 542 3.42 14.62 -23.27
CA ASP A 542 4.84 14.91 -23.39
C ASP A 542 5.10 16.40 -23.19
N GLY A 543 6.13 16.75 -22.39
CA GLY A 543 6.44 18.12 -22.01
C GLY A 543 5.62 18.71 -20.86
N ASN A 544 4.61 18.01 -20.33
CA ASN A 544 3.84 18.48 -19.18
C ASN A 544 4.30 17.82 -17.87
N THR A 545 4.31 18.62 -16.81
CA THR A 545 4.66 18.18 -15.46
C THR A 545 3.57 18.61 -14.47
N LEU A 546 3.66 18.07 -13.25
CA LEU A 546 2.75 18.37 -12.15
C LEU A 546 2.76 19.84 -11.77
N VAL A 547 3.95 20.42 -11.60
CA VAL A 547 4.18 21.78 -11.09
C VAL A 547 4.79 22.63 -12.20
N GLY A 548 4.48 23.91 -12.25
CA GLY A 548 5.21 24.89 -13.06
C GLY A 548 4.45 25.58 -14.20
N ASN A 549 3.17 25.28 -14.41
CA ASN A 549 2.34 26.07 -15.33
C ASN A 549 0.90 26.24 -14.81
N SER A 550 0.25 27.31 -15.26
CA SER A 550 -1.12 27.69 -14.87
C SER A 550 -2.21 26.87 -15.58
N ILE A 551 -1.84 25.83 -16.35
CA ILE A 551 -2.79 25.00 -17.09
C ILE A 551 -3.51 24.07 -16.11
N HIS A 552 -4.84 23.97 -16.22
CA HIS A 552 -5.63 23.06 -15.41
C HIS A 552 -5.21 21.61 -15.62
N TRP A 553 -5.18 20.80 -14.55
CA TRP A 553 -4.65 19.42 -14.57
C TRP A 553 -5.29 18.52 -15.64
N GLU A 554 -6.58 18.69 -15.95
CA GLU A 554 -7.28 17.92 -16.99
C GLU A 554 -6.67 18.10 -18.39
N GLU A 555 -6.07 19.26 -18.66
CA GLU A 555 -5.46 19.57 -19.95
C GLU A 555 -4.03 19.06 -20.07
N LYS A 556 -3.42 18.74 -18.91
CA LYS A 556 -2.06 18.19 -18.86
C LYS A 556 -2.00 16.69 -19.17
N VAL A 557 -3.13 15.96 -19.18
CA VAL A 557 -3.18 14.51 -19.29
C VAL A 557 -3.87 14.03 -20.55
N GLU A 558 -3.61 12.78 -20.93
CA GLU A 558 -4.30 12.06 -22.00
C GLU A 558 -4.76 10.69 -21.49
N MET A 559 -5.91 10.23 -22.02
CA MET A 559 -6.44 8.89 -21.74
C MET A 559 -5.98 7.90 -22.80
N GLY A 560 -5.52 6.73 -22.37
CA GLY A 560 -4.99 5.66 -23.21
C GLY A 560 -5.52 4.29 -22.86
N LYS A 561 -4.87 3.27 -23.40
CA LYS A 561 -5.15 1.86 -23.16
C LYS A 561 -3.91 1.14 -22.65
N GLY A 562 -4.10 0.12 -21.80
CA GLY A 562 -3.04 -0.73 -21.30
C GLY A 562 -3.29 -2.21 -21.53
N ARG A 563 -2.21 -2.98 -21.62
CA ARG A 563 -2.23 -4.45 -21.65
C ARG A 563 -1.17 -4.97 -20.68
N ASN A 564 -1.58 -5.83 -19.77
CA ASN A 564 -0.69 -6.48 -18.81
C ASN A 564 -0.96 -7.97 -18.83
N PHE A 565 0.06 -8.79 -18.91
CA PHE A 565 -0.05 -10.24 -18.83
C PHE A 565 1.18 -10.84 -18.17
N GLY A 566 1.00 -12.00 -17.56
CA GLY A 566 2.11 -12.68 -16.91
C GLY A 566 1.76 -14.06 -16.40
N ILE A 567 2.81 -14.76 -15.99
CA ILE A 567 2.75 -16.07 -15.36
C ILE A 567 3.50 -15.98 -14.03
N GLU A 568 2.88 -16.50 -12.97
CA GLU A 568 3.36 -16.50 -11.60
C GLU A 568 3.55 -17.94 -11.13
N PHE A 569 4.72 -18.26 -10.60
CA PHE A 569 5.04 -19.55 -9.98
C PHE A 569 5.32 -19.34 -8.50
N MET A 570 4.81 -20.19 -7.63
CA MET A 570 5.10 -20.17 -6.20
C MET A 570 5.27 -21.59 -5.66
N LEU A 571 6.34 -21.78 -4.91
CA LEU A 571 6.57 -22.95 -4.08
C LEU A 571 6.71 -22.48 -2.63
N GLU A 572 5.82 -22.92 -1.77
CA GLU A 572 5.79 -22.54 -0.35
C GLU A 572 5.95 -23.77 0.56
N LYS A 573 6.81 -23.65 1.56
CA LYS A 573 6.92 -24.59 2.67
C LYS A 573 6.35 -23.97 3.93
N LYS A 574 5.25 -24.53 4.44
CA LYS A 574 4.47 -23.97 5.56
C LYS A 574 4.84 -24.53 6.93
N THR A 575 5.39 -25.73 6.98
CA THR A 575 5.59 -26.46 8.26
C THR A 575 7.04 -26.84 8.51
N GLY A 576 7.39 -27.10 9.78
CA GLY A 576 8.70 -27.50 10.23
C GLY A 576 9.60 -26.36 10.70
N ARG A 577 10.84 -26.68 11.10
CA ARG A 577 11.81 -25.70 11.61
C ARG A 577 12.26 -24.67 10.56
N THR A 578 12.13 -25.02 9.29
CA THR A 578 12.43 -24.14 8.15
C THR A 578 11.17 -23.97 7.34
N THR A 579 10.69 -22.73 7.20
CA THR A 579 9.54 -22.34 6.39
C THR A 579 9.95 -21.24 5.41
N GLY A 580 9.14 -20.97 4.39
CA GLY A 580 9.42 -19.93 3.43
C GLY A 580 8.86 -20.24 2.06
N TRP A 581 9.25 -19.44 1.06
CA TRP A 581 8.78 -19.62 -0.30
C TRP A 581 9.83 -19.18 -1.32
N ILE A 582 9.65 -19.74 -2.51
CA ILE A 582 10.34 -19.32 -3.73
C ILE A 582 9.26 -18.92 -4.71
N ASN A 583 9.33 -17.73 -5.27
CA ASN A 583 8.44 -17.35 -6.36
C ASN A 583 9.20 -16.78 -7.56
N TYR A 584 8.60 -16.95 -8.73
CA TYR A 584 9.06 -16.39 -9.98
C TYR A 584 7.87 -15.80 -10.73
N THR A 585 8.03 -14.59 -11.24
CA THR A 585 7.05 -13.92 -12.09
C THR A 585 7.68 -13.51 -13.40
N LEU A 586 7.05 -13.91 -14.51
CA LEU A 586 7.29 -13.41 -15.85
C LEU A 586 6.12 -12.52 -16.24
N ALA A 587 6.37 -11.22 -16.51
CA ALA A 587 5.32 -10.28 -16.79
C ALA A 587 5.66 -9.30 -17.91
N LYS A 588 4.63 -8.72 -18.53
CA LYS A 588 4.74 -7.63 -19.51
C LYS A 588 3.61 -6.63 -19.33
N ALA A 589 3.94 -5.33 -19.36
CA ALA A 589 3.01 -4.23 -19.28
C ALA A 589 3.29 -3.17 -20.35
N ASP A 590 2.30 -2.86 -21.19
CA ASP A 590 2.38 -1.88 -22.27
C ASP A 590 1.27 -0.82 -22.14
N ARG A 591 1.54 0.38 -22.68
CA ARG A 591 0.56 1.48 -22.81
C ARG A 591 0.54 2.00 -24.26
N ILE A 592 -0.62 2.57 -24.65
CA ILE A 592 -0.79 3.28 -25.94
C ILE A 592 -1.79 4.43 -25.76
N PHE A 593 -1.46 5.61 -26.31
CA PHE A 593 -2.25 6.84 -26.26
C PHE A 593 -2.43 7.32 -27.68
N SER A 594 -3.61 7.08 -28.25
CA SER A 594 -3.85 7.20 -29.70
C SER A 594 -4.02 8.63 -30.22
N LYS A 595 -4.21 9.62 -29.34
CA LYS A 595 -4.32 11.03 -29.74
C LYS A 595 -2.98 11.65 -30.14
N GLY A 596 -1.86 10.99 -29.81
CA GLY A 596 -0.53 11.40 -30.23
C GLY A 596 0.22 12.35 -29.29
N ASN A 597 -0.41 12.84 -28.21
CA ASN A 597 0.24 13.72 -27.25
C ASN A 597 1.17 12.98 -26.26
N VAL A 598 1.14 11.65 -26.29
CA VAL A 598 2.00 10.80 -25.48
C VAL A 598 2.69 9.81 -26.41
N ASN A 599 4.03 9.85 -26.44
CA ASN A 599 4.87 8.98 -27.24
C ASN A 599 4.52 8.95 -28.75
N GLY A 600 4.02 10.06 -29.30
CA GLY A 600 3.60 10.16 -30.70
C GLY A 600 2.54 9.14 -31.10
N GLY A 601 1.68 8.70 -30.19
CA GLY A 601 0.63 7.69 -30.45
C GLY A 601 1.15 6.25 -30.54
N LYS A 602 2.44 5.99 -30.38
CA LYS A 602 3.05 4.67 -30.48
C LYS A 602 2.96 3.91 -29.16
N ARG A 603 2.87 2.57 -29.24
CA ARG A 603 2.92 1.69 -28.07
C ARG A 603 4.31 1.73 -27.43
N PHE A 604 4.37 1.77 -26.11
CA PHE A 604 5.60 1.77 -25.34
C PHE A 604 5.48 0.91 -24.07
N PRO A 605 6.59 0.39 -23.51
CA PRO A 605 6.60 -0.30 -22.24
C PRO A 605 6.14 0.65 -21.12
N TYR A 606 5.30 0.16 -20.21
CA TYR A 606 4.89 0.96 -19.07
C TYR A 606 6.07 1.17 -18.10
N LYS A 607 6.13 2.31 -17.42
CA LYS A 607 7.21 2.64 -16.48
C LYS A 607 7.45 1.60 -15.38
N TYR A 608 6.45 0.77 -15.08
CA TYR A 608 6.53 -0.34 -14.12
C TYR A 608 6.62 -1.72 -14.80
N ASP A 609 7.02 -1.78 -16.09
CA ASP A 609 7.25 -3.03 -16.80
C ASP A 609 8.55 -3.70 -16.32
N ARG A 610 8.41 -4.78 -15.54
CA ARG A 610 9.50 -5.68 -15.15
C ARG A 610 9.25 -7.06 -15.72
N ARG A 611 10.21 -7.56 -16.49
CA ARG A 611 10.06 -8.85 -17.18
C ARG A 611 10.18 -10.03 -16.23
N HIS A 612 11.19 -10.03 -15.40
CA HIS A 612 11.54 -11.12 -14.51
C HIS A 612 11.62 -10.62 -13.09
N SER A 613 11.00 -11.35 -12.17
CA SER A 613 11.14 -11.14 -10.73
C SER A 613 11.25 -12.49 -10.04
N VAL A 614 12.24 -12.64 -9.16
CA VAL A 614 12.45 -13.82 -8.31
C VAL A 614 12.53 -13.36 -6.87
N ASN A 615 11.79 -14.01 -5.97
CA ASN A 615 11.93 -13.80 -4.53
C ASN A 615 12.10 -15.14 -3.85
N ILE A 616 13.11 -15.25 -3.00
CA ILE A 616 13.37 -16.41 -2.15
C ILE A 616 13.34 -15.91 -0.71
N THR A 617 12.44 -16.46 0.10
CA THR A 617 12.33 -16.12 1.51
C THR A 617 12.46 -17.38 2.34
N ILE A 618 13.33 -17.36 3.33
CA ILE A 618 13.59 -18.49 4.24
C ILE A 618 13.52 -17.96 5.66
N ASN A 619 12.71 -18.64 6.48
CA ASN A 619 12.63 -18.44 7.92
C ASN A 619 13.03 -19.73 8.62
N ARG A 620 14.01 -19.68 9.51
CA ARG A 620 14.52 -20.86 10.20
C ARG A 620 14.63 -20.62 11.70
N ARG A 621 14.00 -21.50 12.47
CA ARG A 621 14.22 -21.58 13.91
C ARG A 621 15.49 -22.40 14.16
N LEU A 622 16.60 -21.71 14.51
CA LEU A 622 17.88 -22.35 14.81
C LEU A 622 17.80 -23.11 16.14
N ASN A 623 17.18 -22.48 17.16
CA ASN A 623 16.89 -23.09 18.45
C ASN A 623 15.68 -22.38 19.10
N LYS A 624 15.33 -22.72 20.36
CA LYS A 624 14.20 -22.10 21.08
C LYS A 624 14.34 -20.58 21.32
N LYS A 625 15.55 -20.03 21.15
CA LYS A 625 15.86 -18.61 21.44
C LYS A 625 16.25 -17.82 20.20
N VAL A 626 16.61 -18.45 19.09
CA VAL A 626 17.18 -17.78 17.92
C VAL A 626 16.42 -18.16 16.67
N TYR A 627 15.91 -17.16 15.97
CA TYR A 627 15.24 -17.25 14.68
C TYR A 627 16.06 -16.49 13.65
N MET A 628 16.30 -17.11 12.52
CA MET A 628 16.98 -16.52 11.36
C MET A 628 15.97 -16.33 10.24
N SER A 629 16.05 -15.20 9.56
CA SER A 629 15.34 -14.93 8.32
C SER A 629 16.30 -14.47 7.23
N ALA A 630 16.01 -14.86 6.00
CA ALA A 630 16.74 -14.41 4.82
C ALA A 630 15.76 -14.15 3.69
N SER A 631 15.96 -13.08 2.93
CA SER A 631 15.24 -12.84 1.69
C SER A 631 16.21 -12.42 0.60
N TRP A 632 16.17 -13.13 -0.53
CA TRP A 632 16.89 -12.75 -1.73
C TRP A 632 15.89 -12.34 -2.80
N ILE A 633 16.11 -11.15 -3.36
CA ILE A 633 15.24 -10.50 -4.33
C ILE A 633 16.05 -10.26 -5.59
N TYR A 634 15.51 -10.65 -6.73
CA TYR A 634 16.02 -10.31 -8.05
C TYR A 634 14.89 -9.74 -8.89
N ALA A 635 15.14 -8.64 -9.59
CA ALA A 635 14.20 -8.07 -10.54
C ALA A 635 14.94 -7.48 -11.76
N SER A 636 14.46 -7.77 -12.97
CA SER A 636 14.90 -7.03 -14.15
C SER A 636 14.57 -5.55 -13.99
N GLY A 637 15.39 -4.68 -14.58
CA GLY A 637 15.25 -3.23 -14.43
C GLY A 637 13.89 -2.71 -14.92
N ASN A 638 13.42 -1.66 -14.29
CA ASN A 638 12.31 -0.84 -14.77
C ASN A 638 12.68 -0.13 -16.07
N THR A 639 11.69 0.40 -16.77
CA THR A 639 11.92 1.26 -17.91
C THR A 639 11.96 2.73 -17.49
N ALA A 640 12.80 3.51 -18.14
CA ALA A 640 12.96 4.94 -17.96
C ALA A 640 13.08 5.66 -19.31
N THR A 641 12.72 6.93 -19.34
CA THR A 641 12.94 7.77 -20.50
C THR A 641 14.30 8.44 -20.38
N LEU A 642 15.22 8.14 -21.30
CA LEU A 642 16.48 8.85 -21.41
C LEU A 642 16.47 9.72 -22.67
N PRO A 643 16.92 10.98 -22.59
CA PRO A 643 17.10 11.82 -23.76
C PRO A 643 18.18 11.21 -24.67
N LYS A 644 17.95 11.24 -25.98
CA LYS A 644 18.90 10.77 -26.98
C LYS A 644 19.72 11.91 -27.59
N GLU A 645 19.13 13.10 -27.58
CA GLU A 645 19.68 14.28 -28.19
C GLU A 645 19.53 15.47 -27.26
N LYS A 646 20.51 16.36 -27.30
CA LYS A 646 20.49 17.64 -26.60
C LYS A 646 20.63 18.73 -27.65
N ALA A 647 19.67 19.64 -27.67
CA ALA A 647 19.70 20.80 -28.55
C ALA A 647 19.76 22.08 -27.72
N THR A 648 20.25 23.13 -28.28
CA THR A 648 20.27 24.44 -27.66
C THR A 648 19.29 25.33 -28.41
N ILE A 649 18.31 25.88 -27.69
CA ILE A 649 17.39 26.87 -28.25
C ILE A 649 17.92 28.25 -27.86
N ILE A 650 18.16 29.09 -28.88
CA ILE A 650 18.51 30.48 -28.68
C ILE A 650 17.23 31.31 -28.82
N LEU A 651 16.80 31.93 -27.73
CA LEU A 651 15.65 32.83 -27.74
C LEU A 651 16.11 34.23 -28.18
N PRO A 652 15.25 34.99 -28.93
CA PRO A 652 15.55 36.36 -29.30
C PRO A 652 15.86 37.26 -28.10
N GLU A 653 16.66 38.29 -28.33
CA GLU A 653 16.94 39.32 -27.35
C GLU A 653 15.64 39.93 -26.82
N GLY A 654 15.50 40.03 -25.49
CA GLY A 654 14.25 40.53 -24.85
C GLY A 654 13.33 39.46 -24.27
N SER A 655 13.62 38.14 -24.47
CA SER A 655 12.90 37.06 -23.85
C SER A 655 13.35 36.90 -22.38
N TYR A 656 12.64 37.51 -21.42
CA TYR A 656 12.93 37.36 -19.98
C TYR A 656 12.43 36.00 -19.47
N GLY A 657 13.37 35.08 -19.25
CA GLY A 657 13.11 33.83 -18.53
C GLY A 657 13.60 33.91 -17.09
N TRP A 658 12.85 33.33 -16.16
CA TRP A 658 13.23 33.17 -14.75
C TRP A 658 14.38 32.16 -14.64
N GLY A 659 15.58 32.63 -14.31
CA GLY A 659 16.74 31.79 -13.99
C GLY A 659 18.05 32.48 -14.31
N HIS A 660 19.01 32.46 -13.38
CA HIS A 660 20.40 32.89 -13.65
C HIS A 660 21.03 31.99 -14.70
N MET A 661 20.90 32.36 -15.97
CA MET A 661 21.74 31.83 -17.03
C MET A 661 22.59 32.99 -17.57
N GLY A 662 23.89 32.70 -17.71
CA GLY A 662 24.88 33.66 -18.09
C GLY A 662 24.46 34.46 -19.34
N ASN A 663 24.49 35.76 -19.20
CA ASN A 663 24.24 36.71 -20.27
C ASN A 663 25.46 36.66 -21.25
N THR A 664 25.34 35.80 -22.26
CA THR A 664 26.22 35.94 -23.44
C THR A 664 25.48 36.87 -24.37
N GLY A 665 26.04 37.98 -24.74
CA GLY A 665 25.44 39.09 -25.50
C GLY A 665 24.71 38.77 -26.81
N ASN A 666 24.26 37.54 -27.03
CA ASN A 666 23.60 37.03 -28.23
C ASN A 666 22.30 36.23 -27.92
N GLY A 667 21.55 36.56 -26.87
CA GLY A 667 20.28 35.88 -26.53
C GLY A 667 20.39 34.84 -25.42
N VAL A 668 19.23 34.44 -24.87
CA VAL A 668 19.15 33.46 -23.77
C VAL A 668 19.18 32.04 -24.33
N VAL A 669 20.13 31.25 -23.85
CA VAL A 669 20.37 29.87 -24.30
C VAL A 669 19.67 28.88 -23.36
N PHE A 670 18.72 28.11 -23.89
CA PHE A 670 18.08 27.05 -23.16
C PHE A 670 18.52 25.66 -23.65
N PRO A 671 19.07 24.78 -22.78
CA PRO A 671 19.30 23.41 -23.17
C PRO A 671 17.95 22.68 -23.30
N PHE A 672 17.76 22.04 -24.45
CA PHE A 672 16.58 21.20 -24.72
C PHE A 672 17.00 19.76 -24.85
N GLU A 673 16.36 18.85 -24.12
CA GLU A 673 16.60 17.43 -24.18
C GLU A 673 15.46 16.73 -24.92
N TYR A 674 15.81 16.04 -26.01
CA TYR A 674 14.86 15.31 -26.85
C TYR A 674 14.94 13.80 -26.64
N SER A 675 13.78 13.17 -26.44
CA SER A 675 13.64 11.72 -26.44
C SER A 675 12.66 11.28 -27.53
N SER A 676 13.12 10.40 -28.42
CA SER A 676 12.32 9.88 -29.55
C SER A 676 11.20 8.92 -29.12
N SER A 677 11.25 8.38 -27.90
CA SER A 677 10.17 7.54 -27.35
C SER A 677 10.24 7.47 -25.82
N ARG A 678 9.07 7.32 -25.20
CA ARG A 678 8.94 7.11 -23.75
C ARG A 678 9.45 5.75 -23.34
N ASN A 679 10.04 5.69 -22.14
CA ASN A 679 10.51 4.45 -21.50
C ASN A 679 11.43 3.64 -22.44
N ASN A 680 12.27 4.35 -23.20
CA ASN A 680 13.15 3.82 -24.23
C ASN A 680 14.39 3.11 -23.69
N TYR A 681 14.66 3.23 -22.40
CA TYR A 681 15.81 2.63 -21.73
C TYR A 681 15.33 1.69 -20.61
N ARG A 682 15.95 0.51 -20.50
CA ARG A 682 15.74 -0.40 -19.39
C ARG A 682 16.91 -0.33 -18.43
N LEU A 683 16.62 0.00 -17.18
CA LEU A 683 17.60 0.02 -16.11
C LEU A 683 18.28 -1.34 -15.96
N PRO A 684 19.52 -1.40 -15.47
CA PRO A 684 20.14 -2.66 -15.08
C PRO A 684 19.28 -3.42 -14.06
N ALA A 685 19.43 -4.74 -14.03
CA ALA A 685 18.74 -5.58 -13.05
C ALA A 685 19.15 -5.20 -11.62
N SER A 686 18.21 -5.31 -10.68
CA SER A 686 18.44 -5.13 -9.26
C SER A 686 18.41 -6.47 -8.54
N HIS A 687 19.29 -6.66 -7.57
CA HIS A 687 19.27 -7.82 -6.69
C HIS A 687 19.83 -7.47 -5.33
N GLN A 688 19.31 -8.13 -4.28
CA GLN A 688 19.78 -7.92 -2.91
C GLN A 688 19.50 -9.12 -2.03
N LEU A 689 20.36 -9.33 -1.04
CA LEU A 689 20.17 -10.29 0.04
C LEU A 689 19.95 -9.51 1.33
N ASN A 690 18.83 -9.82 2.01
CA ASN A 690 18.53 -9.28 3.33
C ASN A 690 18.58 -10.41 4.35
N LEU A 691 19.22 -10.17 5.49
CA LEU A 691 19.37 -11.13 6.58
C LEU A 691 18.81 -10.55 7.86
N GLY A 692 18.20 -11.38 8.68
CA GLY A 692 17.67 -10.99 9.98
C GLY A 692 17.86 -12.08 11.03
N PHE A 693 18.18 -11.70 12.25
CA PHE A 693 18.28 -12.57 13.41
C PHE A 693 17.48 -11.98 14.57
N ASN A 694 16.61 -12.80 15.14
CA ASN A 694 15.83 -12.47 16.33
C ASN A 694 16.31 -13.33 17.50
N PHE A 695 16.76 -12.70 18.59
CA PHE A 695 17.21 -13.34 19.80
C PHE A 695 16.17 -13.15 20.91
N HIS A 696 15.53 -14.20 21.33
CA HIS A 696 14.45 -14.22 22.31
C HIS A 696 14.94 -14.63 23.68
N LYS A 697 14.59 -13.87 24.71
CA LYS A 697 14.88 -14.17 26.11
C LYS A 697 13.65 -13.96 26.98
N LYS A 698 13.04 -15.06 27.46
CA LYS A 698 11.95 -14.99 28.44
C LYS A 698 12.49 -14.46 29.77
N THR A 699 11.73 -13.57 30.42
CA THR A 699 12.01 -13.00 31.74
C THR A 699 10.85 -13.30 32.69
N LYS A 700 10.97 -12.97 33.98
CA LYS A 700 9.92 -13.21 34.97
C LYS A 700 8.60 -12.48 34.63
N HIS A 701 8.68 -11.30 34.00
CA HIS A 701 7.52 -10.42 33.71
C HIS A 701 7.32 -10.16 32.22
N GLY A 702 7.89 -10.98 31.34
CA GLY A 702 7.72 -10.77 29.89
C GLY A 702 8.83 -11.40 29.05
N GLU A 703 9.04 -10.85 27.86
CA GLU A 703 10.01 -11.32 26.88
C GLU A 703 10.84 -10.16 26.35
N ARG A 704 12.16 -10.37 26.21
CA ARG A 704 13.08 -9.46 25.54
C ARG A 704 13.48 -10.05 24.21
N ILE A 705 13.41 -9.22 23.16
CA ILE A 705 13.78 -9.62 21.81
C ILE A 705 14.79 -8.61 21.28
N TRP A 706 15.96 -9.11 20.87
CA TRP A 706 16.93 -8.35 20.10
C TRP A 706 16.82 -8.74 18.64
N ASN A 707 16.60 -7.78 17.76
CA ASN A 707 16.66 -7.97 16.32
C ASN A 707 17.96 -7.34 15.80
N VAL A 708 18.68 -8.12 15.00
CA VAL A 708 19.84 -7.65 14.22
C VAL A 708 19.53 -7.99 12.78
N SER A 709 19.53 -7.01 11.91
CA SER A 709 19.24 -7.22 10.50
C SER A 709 20.22 -6.45 9.61
N ILE A 710 20.43 -7.00 8.41
CA ILE A 710 21.30 -6.43 7.39
C ILE A 710 20.50 -6.43 6.09
N MET A 711 20.25 -5.23 5.58
CA MET A 711 19.72 -5.06 4.25
C MET A 711 20.86 -4.94 3.25
N ASN A 712 20.67 -5.56 2.07
CA ASN A 712 21.66 -5.56 0.99
C ASN A 712 23.05 -6.06 1.45
N ALA A 713 23.08 -7.26 2.01
CA ALA A 713 24.24 -7.81 2.73
C ALA A 713 25.53 -7.89 1.90
N TYR A 714 25.47 -7.96 0.59
CA TYR A 714 26.62 -7.93 -0.32
C TYR A 714 26.80 -6.60 -1.06
N ASN A 715 26.15 -5.51 -0.57
CA ASN A 715 26.29 -4.14 -1.06
C ASN A 715 26.07 -3.97 -2.58
N SER A 716 25.01 -4.60 -3.12
CA SER A 716 24.66 -4.40 -4.54
C SER A 716 24.23 -2.95 -4.78
N LEU A 717 24.89 -2.29 -5.73
CA LEU A 717 24.57 -0.91 -6.11
C LEU A 717 23.39 -0.89 -7.10
N ASN A 718 22.20 -1.16 -6.60
CA ASN A 718 20.97 -1.22 -7.39
C ASN A 718 20.58 0.16 -7.92
N PRO A 719 20.33 0.30 -9.23
CA PRO A 719 19.97 1.58 -9.82
C PRO A 719 18.55 1.99 -9.44
N ASN A 720 18.41 3.16 -8.87
CA ASN A 720 17.14 3.79 -8.57
C ASN A 720 16.70 4.74 -9.69
N HIS A 721 17.65 5.55 -10.12
CA HIS A 721 17.50 6.53 -11.16
C HIS A 721 18.76 6.57 -12.00
N VAL A 722 18.61 6.91 -13.26
CA VAL A 722 19.71 7.16 -14.18
C VAL A 722 19.51 8.51 -14.85
N PHE A 723 20.59 9.21 -15.10
CA PHE A 723 20.61 10.45 -15.84
C PHE A 723 21.86 10.52 -16.70
N ILE A 724 21.84 11.37 -17.71
CA ILE A 724 23.00 11.62 -18.55
C ILE A 724 23.74 12.80 -17.94
N ASP A 725 25.01 12.57 -17.61
CA ASP A 725 25.95 13.59 -17.19
C ASP A 725 27.04 13.76 -18.27
N TYR A 726 27.76 14.86 -18.22
CA TYR A 726 28.81 15.17 -19.22
C TYR A 726 30.14 15.25 -18.49
N TYR A 727 31.00 14.27 -18.78
CA TYR A 727 32.38 14.29 -18.34
C TYR A 727 33.22 15.12 -19.27
N THR A 728 34.02 16.06 -18.76
CA THR A 728 34.99 16.81 -19.53
C THR A 728 36.28 16.02 -19.57
N ASP A 729 36.65 15.53 -20.76
CA ASP A 729 37.90 14.82 -20.96
C ASP A 729 39.04 15.85 -21.08
N GLU A 730 39.86 15.90 -20.02
CA GLU A 730 41.04 16.81 -19.99
C GLU A 730 42.10 16.48 -21.04
N GLN A 731 42.10 15.24 -21.57
CA GLN A 731 43.05 14.80 -22.61
C GLN A 731 42.57 15.13 -24.03
N SER A 732 41.30 15.48 -24.22
CA SER A 732 40.67 15.72 -25.53
C SER A 732 40.18 17.16 -25.67
N GLU A 733 41.03 18.16 -25.39
CA GLU A 733 40.74 19.60 -25.58
C GLU A 733 39.41 20.06 -24.97
N GLY A 734 39.01 19.48 -23.82
CA GLY A 734 37.77 19.85 -23.12
C GLY A 734 36.49 19.31 -23.76
N LYS A 735 36.57 18.28 -24.60
CA LYS A 735 35.40 17.62 -25.19
C LYS A 735 34.52 16.99 -24.11
N LYS A 736 33.24 17.37 -24.10
CA LYS A 736 32.25 16.80 -23.19
C LYS A 736 31.74 15.45 -23.72
N ILE A 737 31.99 14.38 -22.96
CA ILE A 737 31.55 13.01 -23.28
C ILE A 737 30.29 12.71 -22.45
N PRO A 738 29.14 12.34 -23.06
CA PRO A 738 27.98 11.94 -22.32
C PRO A 738 28.21 10.60 -21.64
N VAL A 739 27.94 10.51 -20.32
CA VAL A 739 28.01 9.29 -19.53
C VAL A 739 26.70 9.06 -18.82
N ILE A 740 26.22 7.81 -18.78
CA ILE A 740 25.03 7.47 -17.99
C ILE A 740 25.47 7.23 -16.54
N GLN A 741 25.06 8.14 -15.68
CA GLN A 741 25.25 7.98 -14.24
C GLN A 741 24.04 7.29 -13.61
N LYS A 742 24.29 6.44 -12.60
CA LYS A 742 23.24 5.80 -11.79
C LYS A 742 23.28 6.28 -10.36
N VAL A 743 22.12 6.57 -9.82
CA VAL A 743 21.93 6.87 -8.40
C VAL A 743 21.48 5.60 -7.68
N THR A 744 22.15 5.27 -6.59
CA THR A 744 21.80 4.17 -5.67
C THR A 744 21.43 4.75 -4.32
N LEU A 745 20.25 4.40 -3.78
CA LEU A 745 19.76 4.97 -2.51
C LEU A 745 20.10 4.12 -1.28
N LEU A 746 20.12 2.80 -1.41
CA LEU A 746 20.25 1.89 -0.26
C LEU A 746 21.46 0.95 -0.45
N PRO A 747 22.65 1.34 0.03
CA PRO A 747 23.83 0.47 0.09
C PRO A 747 23.66 -0.58 1.18
N PHE A 748 24.75 -1.23 1.61
CA PHE A 748 24.79 -2.06 2.79
C PHE A 748 24.27 -1.29 4.03
N LEU A 749 23.19 -1.82 4.64
CA LEU A 749 22.52 -1.13 5.75
C LEU A 749 22.28 -2.09 6.91
N PRO A 750 23.16 -2.08 7.94
CA PRO A 750 22.93 -2.82 9.17
C PRO A 750 21.92 -2.08 10.04
N SER A 751 21.12 -2.82 10.78
CA SER A 751 20.19 -2.24 11.73
C SER A 751 19.94 -3.16 12.92
N PHE A 752 19.56 -2.57 14.05
CA PHE A 752 19.21 -3.30 15.25
C PHE A 752 18.02 -2.69 15.97
N SER A 753 17.28 -3.51 16.69
CA SER A 753 16.25 -3.04 17.60
C SER A 753 16.14 -3.93 18.83
N TYR A 754 15.63 -3.33 19.90
CA TYR A 754 15.29 -3.99 21.14
C TYR A 754 13.82 -3.86 21.42
N THR A 755 13.14 -4.99 21.67
CA THR A 755 11.73 -5.04 22.04
C THR A 755 11.58 -5.69 23.40
N TYR A 756 10.81 -5.06 24.28
CA TYR A 756 10.32 -5.66 25.50
C TYR A 756 8.81 -5.86 25.42
N LYS A 757 8.35 -7.08 25.68
CA LYS A 757 6.93 -7.46 25.74
C LYS A 757 6.57 -7.90 27.16
N PHE A 758 5.42 -7.52 27.65
CA PHE A 758 4.91 -7.89 28.97
C PHE A 758 3.42 -8.24 28.91
#